data_b02c9a9250cf62b08ff10cfc8c777737
#
_entry.id   b02c9a9250cf62b08ff10cfc8c777737
#
_cell.length_a   1.000
_cell.length_b   1.000
_cell.length_c   1.000
_cell.angle_alpha   90.00
_cell.angle_beta   90.00
_cell.angle_gamma   90.00
#
_symmetry.space_group_name_H-M   'P 1'
#
loop_
_entity.id
_entity.type
_entity.pdbx_description
1 polymer ?
#
loop_
_entity_poly.entity_id
_entity_poly.type
_entity_poly.pdbx_seq_one_letter_code
_entity_poly.pdbx_strand_id
1 'polypeptide(L)'
;MFRRSLSRFCAVILVLLPLSGHTATSDFPVSDNLLPAINFWIKVYTEVDTQSGFLHDPHDLRIIYHRLDRDRDTINSTREKIRDDLRVLATGKRDGLTAAQQELLRLWGTNTTNARFEQAAENVRWQLGQSDRFMAGMKRSGAYRDHIDNVIREKQLPPELAVVPHVESSFHPGAYSRVAATGMWQFTRATAQRFMRADYVVDERLDPYTATSGAMALLEYNFNALGTWPLALTAYNHGANGMARAVRDVGTTDIGRIIAEYRGPRFGFASRNFYPQFLAALEVDSHAEEYFGPILRDRAPEFASMTMDAFVDVRVVANSLGVSLDDLKRDNPALQSAVWSGTKRVPKGYALKIDRASFRGDLLASVSGIALSELYSEQVPDLSYTVRRGDSLSVIADRYNTSVSELVAINQLRDRNTIRIGQTLLLPQQDGSIPTLLVNIDDPQAIPASGEYEVRRGDTLSLIAERHSVPLATVMALNNLDSNGTIFPGQKLVLRSSEPEVPDTPPVVVAFAGAASEKEAEETTQDMDDIASNAGDAGIAGIDEESVSLVDSTAQAVESNAREDEAQLLADLQSDPSDYTVGNDNSLEIQAAETLGHYAEWLGVRASDIRRLNSLEYNDPVIIGQRLKLDFSKTDVTAAEFEQRRREYHRNLQTDFFQSWRITETEQHSITRGEFLVNLARSRSVPMWLFRQYNPDVDAGRIQIGQVVVFPVVERVDI
;
A
#
# COMPACT_ATOMS: atom_id res chain seq x y z
N MET A 1 28.79 -44.16 49.15
CA MET A 1 28.82 -44.14 47.66
C MET A 1 28.38 -42.77 47.15
N PHE A 2 29.38 -41.94 46.93
CA PHE A 2 29.16 -40.56 46.48
C PHE A 2 29.05 -40.50 44.93
N ARG A 3 27.95 -40.07 44.40
CA ARG A 3 27.87 -39.68 42.97
C ARG A 3 28.13 -38.16 42.85
N ARG A 4 29.28 -37.82 42.31
CA ARG A 4 29.64 -36.47 41.92
C ARG A 4 28.95 -36.13 40.59
N SER A 5 28.09 -35.10 40.61
CA SER A 5 27.53 -34.42 39.43
C SER A 5 28.64 -33.52 38.85
N LEU A 6 29.08 -33.81 37.62
CA LEU A 6 29.93 -32.93 36.84
C LEU A 6 29.03 -31.98 36.08
N SER A 7 28.94 -30.71 36.51
CA SER A 7 28.39 -29.64 35.71
C SER A 7 29.38 -29.27 34.61
N ARG A 8 29.02 -29.56 33.37
CA ARG A 8 29.77 -29.11 32.20
C ARG A 8 29.45 -27.64 31.97
N PHE A 9 30.35 -26.74 32.34
CA PHE A 9 30.41 -25.37 31.83
C PHE A 9 30.82 -25.47 30.36
N CYS A 10 29.88 -25.25 29.42
CA CYS A 10 30.23 -24.91 28.06
C CYS A 10 30.64 -23.43 28.06
N ALA A 11 31.92 -23.17 28.08
CA ALA A 11 32.44 -21.86 27.72
C ALA A 11 32.17 -21.65 26.21
N VAL A 12 31.21 -20.80 25.88
CA VAL A 12 31.05 -20.29 24.52
C VAL A 12 32.24 -19.35 24.29
N ILE A 13 33.25 -19.86 23.61
CA ILE A 13 34.33 -19.05 23.06
C ILE A 13 33.69 -18.20 21.97
N LEU A 14 33.46 -16.90 22.27
CA LEU A 14 33.12 -15.89 21.31
C LEU A 14 34.33 -15.73 20.38
N VAL A 15 34.34 -16.46 19.28
CA VAL A 15 35.31 -16.22 18.20
C VAL A 15 34.86 -14.93 17.54
N LEU A 16 35.45 -13.82 17.95
CA LEU A 16 35.55 -12.63 17.16
C LEU A 16 36.41 -12.97 15.94
N LEU A 17 35.80 -13.53 14.90
CA LEU A 17 36.42 -13.61 13.59
C LEU A 17 36.69 -12.19 13.15
N PRO A 18 37.94 -11.81 12.88
CA PRO A 18 38.20 -10.54 12.23
C PRO A 18 37.49 -10.61 10.86
N LEU A 19 36.73 -9.59 10.51
CA LEU A 19 36.25 -9.31 9.16
C LEU A 19 37.46 -9.18 8.20
N SER A 20 38.11 -10.32 7.94
CA SER A 20 39.29 -10.39 7.08
C SER A 20 38.80 -10.72 5.68
N GLY A 21 38.66 -9.70 4.86
CA GLY A 21 38.62 -9.86 3.42
C GLY A 21 37.30 -9.53 2.70
N HIS A 22 36.46 -8.65 3.23
CA HIS A 22 35.53 -8.00 2.34
C HIS A 22 36.33 -7.12 1.40
N THR A 23 36.57 -7.59 0.19
CA THR A 23 36.78 -6.69 -0.93
C THR A 23 35.49 -5.92 -1.07
N ALA A 24 35.36 -4.79 -0.34
CA ALA A 24 34.36 -3.79 -0.63
C ALA A 24 34.47 -3.55 -2.13
N THR A 25 33.48 -4.02 -2.90
CA THR A 25 33.41 -3.63 -4.29
C THR A 25 33.27 -2.11 -4.27
N SER A 26 33.83 -1.41 -5.22
CA SER A 26 33.82 0.06 -5.25
C SER A 26 32.39 0.63 -5.16
N ASP A 27 31.38 -0.20 -5.46
CA ASP A 27 29.98 0.15 -5.56
C ASP A 27 29.24 0.13 -4.21
N PHE A 28 29.64 -0.73 -3.25
CA PHE A 28 28.98 -0.88 -1.95
C PHE A 28 29.95 -0.73 -0.78
N PRO A 29 30.43 0.49 -0.51
CA PRO A 29 31.42 0.74 0.52
C PRO A 29 30.86 0.46 1.92
N VAL A 30 31.69 -0.17 2.76
CA VAL A 30 31.45 -0.38 4.19
C VAL A 30 32.26 0.65 4.96
N SER A 31 31.61 1.66 5.53
CA SER A 31 32.28 2.63 6.40
C SER A 31 32.17 2.23 7.87
N ASP A 32 33.15 2.62 8.68
CA ASP A 32 33.24 2.20 10.09
C ASP A 32 32.01 2.57 10.91
N ASN A 33 31.36 3.68 10.61
CA ASN A 33 30.15 4.12 11.29
C ASN A 33 28.91 3.28 10.98
N LEU A 34 28.91 2.46 9.90
CA LEU A 34 27.85 1.54 9.56
C LEU A 34 28.04 0.16 10.19
N LEU A 35 29.27 -0.21 10.61
CA LEU A 35 29.55 -1.52 11.18
C LEU A 35 28.64 -1.92 12.37
N PRO A 36 28.31 -1.02 13.30
CA PRO A 36 27.38 -1.35 14.37
C PRO A 36 25.99 -1.80 13.87
N ALA A 37 25.47 -1.12 12.86
CA ALA A 37 24.18 -1.44 12.29
C ALA A 37 24.25 -2.76 11.48
N ILE A 38 25.28 -2.95 10.67
CA ILE A 38 25.51 -4.18 9.91
C ILE A 38 25.57 -5.39 10.87
N ASN A 39 26.39 -5.30 11.92
CA ASN A 39 26.55 -6.37 12.89
C ASN A 39 25.24 -6.67 13.65
N PHE A 40 24.45 -5.66 13.96
CA PHE A 40 23.13 -5.83 14.57
C PHE A 40 22.19 -6.62 13.64
N TRP A 41 22.14 -6.27 12.35
CA TRP A 41 21.28 -6.93 11.39
C TRP A 41 21.75 -8.35 11.06
N ILE A 42 23.08 -8.63 11.06
CA ILE A 42 23.59 -9.99 10.98
C ILE A 42 23.01 -10.83 12.13
N LYS A 43 23.03 -10.30 13.38
CA LYS A 43 22.44 -11.02 14.53
C LYS A 43 20.93 -11.24 14.38
N VAL A 44 20.20 -10.26 13.86
CA VAL A 44 18.76 -10.40 13.59
C VAL A 44 18.50 -11.48 12.56
N TYR A 45 19.36 -11.60 11.54
CA TYR A 45 19.21 -12.58 10.46
C TYR A 45 19.76 -13.99 10.81
N THR A 46 20.57 -14.12 11.86
CA THR A 46 21.27 -15.39 12.15
C THR A 46 21.07 -15.95 13.56
N GLU A 47 20.89 -15.08 14.58
CA GLU A 47 20.91 -15.52 15.98
C GLU A 47 19.52 -15.62 16.63
N VAL A 48 18.51 -14.87 16.15
CA VAL A 48 17.17 -14.81 16.72
C VAL A 48 16.12 -15.07 15.64
N ASP A 49 15.15 -15.92 15.95
CA ASP A 49 14.04 -16.30 15.08
C ASP A 49 12.78 -15.47 15.36
N THR A 50 11.70 -15.75 14.65
CA THR A 50 10.42 -15.05 14.82
C THR A 50 9.71 -15.35 16.15
N GLN A 51 10.24 -16.24 16.99
CA GLN A 51 9.76 -16.49 18.35
C GLN A 51 10.57 -15.70 19.40
N SER A 52 11.57 -14.94 18.99
CA SER A 52 12.45 -14.18 19.86
C SER A 52 12.91 -12.88 19.21
N GLY A 53 13.56 -12.00 19.95
CA GLY A 53 14.07 -10.74 19.42
C GLY A 53 14.90 -9.95 20.42
N PHE A 54 15.21 -8.71 20.08
CA PHE A 54 16.06 -7.83 20.88
C PHE A 54 15.31 -6.58 21.34
N LEU A 55 15.42 -6.23 22.62
CA LEU A 55 15.24 -4.85 23.08
C LEU A 55 16.58 -4.13 22.90
N HIS A 56 16.58 -3.00 22.18
CA HIS A 56 17.80 -2.31 21.76
C HIS A 56 17.58 -0.77 21.70
N ASP A 57 18.67 -0.02 21.58
CA ASP A 57 18.61 1.40 21.25
C ASP A 57 18.60 1.61 19.73
N PRO A 58 17.63 2.30 19.13
CA PRO A 58 17.54 2.48 17.67
C PRO A 58 18.56 3.46 17.09
N HIS A 59 19.20 4.28 17.93
CA HIS A 59 20.22 5.25 17.53
C HIS A 59 21.65 4.74 17.67
N ASP A 60 21.85 3.72 18.52
CA ASP A 60 23.13 3.02 18.67
C ASP A 60 22.91 1.52 18.70
N LEU A 61 22.98 0.87 17.57
CA LEU A 61 22.70 -0.55 17.41
C LEU A 61 23.77 -1.48 18.02
N ARG A 62 24.83 -0.92 18.65
CA ARG A 62 25.72 -1.67 19.54
C ARG A 62 25.03 -2.03 20.86
N ILE A 63 24.03 -1.22 21.24
CA ILE A 63 23.32 -1.33 22.52
C ILE A 63 22.14 -2.27 22.37
N ILE A 64 22.35 -3.52 22.73
CA ILE A 64 21.30 -4.53 22.85
C ILE A 64 21.09 -4.77 24.35
N TYR A 65 19.93 -4.37 24.85
CA TYR A 65 19.60 -4.49 26.27
C TYR A 65 19.31 -5.94 26.67
N HIS A 66 18.38 -6.57 25.94
CA HIS A 66 17.97 -7.94 26.20
C HIS A 66 17.62 -8.69 24.92
N ARG A 67 17.89 -10.00 24.92
CA ARG A 67 17.23 -10.96 24.06
C ARG A 67 16.06 -11.56 24.84
N LEU A 68 14.86 -11.55 24.28
CA LEU A 68 13.64 -12.07 24.90
C LEU A 68 12.90 -12.97 23.93
N ASP A 69 12.12 -13.89 24.48
CA ASP A 69 11.10 -14.58 23.70
C ASP A 69 9.95 -13.61 23.36
N ARG A 70 9.24 -13.91 22.29
CA ARG A 70 8.11 -13.11 21.80
C ARG A 70 6.90 -13.28 22.72
N ASP A 71 6.97 -12.64 23.88
CA ASP A 71 5.88 -12.50 24.83
C ASP A 71 5.65 -11.01 25.12
N ARG A 72 4.47 -10.51 24.78
CA ARG A 72 4.14 -9.08 24.84
C ARG A 72 4.31 -8.50 26.24
N ASP A 73 3.83 -9.22 27.25
CA ASP A 73 3.85 -8.73 28.63
C ASP A 73 5.28 -8.70 29.18
N THR A 74 6.06 -9.70 28.88
CA THR A 74 7.49 -9.76 29.25
C THR A 74 8.27 -8.66 28.53
N ILE A 75 8.04 -8.46 27.23
CA ILE A 75 8.69 -7.41 26.44
C ILE A 75 8.34 -6.03 27.01
N ASN A 76 7.06 -5.74 27.26
CA ASN A 76 6.62 -4.44 27.76
C ASN A 76 7.13 -4.19 29.18
N SER A 77 7.00 -5.15 30.09
CA SER A 77 7.49 -5.02 31.48
C SER A 77 9.00 -4.84 31.56
N THR A 78 9.76 -5.55 30.71
CA THR A 78 11.21 -5.39 30.62
C THR A 78 11.59 -4.05 30.01
N ARG A 79 10.89 -3.60 28.98
CA ARG A 79 11.09 -2.28 28.37
C ARG A 79 10.91 -1.16 29.41
N GLU A 80 9.85 -1.20 30.20
CA GLU A 80 9.61 -0.18 31.22
C GLU A 80 10.69 -0.19 32.31
N LYS A 81 11.14 -1.37 32.76
CA LYS A 81 12.25 -1.47 33.70
C LYS A 81 13.55 -0.83 33.17
N ILE A 82 13.87 -1.10 31.88
CA ILE A 82 15.03 -0.50 31.22
C ILE A 82 14.87 1.02 31.16
N ARG A 83 13.71 1.52 30.77
CA ARG A 83 13.41 2.97 30.73
C ARG A 83 13.60 3.63 32.07
N ASP A 84 13.05 3.04 33.14
CA ASP A 84 13.15 3.58 34.49
C ASP A 84 14.61 3.58 34.98
N ASP A 85 15.38 2.53 34.73
CA ASP A 85 16.78 2.47 35.09
C ASP A 85 17.64 3.46 34.28
N LEU A 86 17.34 3.67 32.99
CA LEU A 86 17.99 4.70 32.17
C LEU A 86 17.66 6.10 32.66
N ARG A 87 16.42 6.37 33.08
CA ARG A 87 16.02 7.66 33.70
C ARG A 87 16.77 7.91 34.99
N VAL A 88 17.02 6.89 35.83
CA VAL A 88 17.86 7.02 37.01
C VAL A 88 19.30 7.44 36.64
N LEU A 89 19.87 6.82 35.58
CA LEU A 89 21.20 7.24 35.11
C LEU A 89 21.22 8.62 34.49
N ALA A 90 20.10 9.05 33.85
CA ALA A 90 19.92 10.37 33.29
C ALA A 90 19.93 11.50 34.36
N THR A 91 19.55 11.21 35.62
CA THR A 91 19.69 12.18 36.73
C THR A 91 21.13 12.49 37.11
N GLY A 92 22.11 11.78 36.57
CA GLY A 92 23.52 11.88 36.91
C GLY A 92 23.95 10.97 38.07
N LYS A 93 23.04 10.14 38.59
CA LYS A 93 23.38 9.15 39.63
C LYS A 93 24.38 8.15 39.11
N ARG A 94 25.50 7.95 39.87
CA ARG A 94 26.56 6.99 39.54
C ARG A 94 26.93 6.10 40.72
N ASP A 95 26.57 6.51 41.94
CA ASP A 95 26.80 5.74 43.16
C ASP A 95 25.50 5.14 43.70
N GLY A 96 25.60 4.00 44.40
CA GLY A 96 24.44 3.30 44.96
C GLY A 96 23.47 2.82 43.89
N LEU A 97 23.98 2.42 42.74
CA LEU A 97 23.20 1.85 41.62
C LEU A 97 22.81 0.40 41.91
N THR A 98 21.62 0.02 41.45
CA THR A 98 21.22 -1.39 41.40
C THR A 98 22.11 -2.18 40.41
N ALA A 99 22.09 -3.50 40.49
CA ALA A 99 22.85 -4.34 39.55
C ALA A 99 22.43 -4.09 38.09
N ALA A 100 21.14 -3.90 37.83
CA ALA A 100 20.63 -3.56 36.48
C ALA A 100 21.15 -2.21 35.99
N GLN A 101 21.13 -1.18 36.85
CA GLN A 101 21.65 0.16 36.51
C GLN A 101 23.17 0.15 36.26
N GLN A 102 23.91 -0.65 37.04
CA GLN A 102 25.36 -0.85 36.82
C GLN A 102 25.63 -1.53 35.47
N GLU A 103 24.81 -2.53 35.10
CA GLU A 103 24.92 -3.21 33.80
C GLU A 103 24.62 -2.27 32.66
N LEU A 104 23.57 -1.46 32.73
CA LEU A 104 23.26 -0.43 31.74
C LEU A 104 24.40 0.61 31.63
N LEU A 105 24.93 1.08 32.76
CA LEU A 105 26.06 2.01 32.76
C LEU A 105 27.30 1.40 32.10
N ARG A 106 27.56 0.11 32.34
CA ARG A 106 28.67 -0.63 31.71
C ARG A 106 28.43 -0.79 30.19
N LEU A 107 27.21 -1.12 29.80
CA LEU A 107 26.82 -1.30 28.39
C LEU A 107 26.99 0.00 27.60
N TRP A 108 26.54 1.12 28.16
CA TRP A 108 26.64 2.45 27.54
C TRP A 108 28.03 3.08 27.65
N GLY A 109 28.80 2.68 28.66
CA GLY A 109 30.08 3.28 29.00
C GLY A 109 29.94 4.47 29.98
N THR A 110 30.96 4.62 30.83
CA THR A 110 30.96 5.63 31.92
C THR A 110 30.97 7.09 31.44
N ASN A 111 31.38 7.33 30.18
CA ASN A 111 31.43 8.67 29.58
C ASN A 111 30.12 9.11 28.92
N THR A 112 29.08 8.26 28.96
CA THR A 112 27.77 8.59 28.36
C THR A 112 27.11 9.75 29.12
N THR A 113 26.67 10.75 28.39
CA THR A 113 26.04 11.96 28.97
C THR A 113 24.66 11.67 29.54
N ASN A 114 24.22 12.47 30.50
CA ASN A 114 22.88 12.36 31.11
C ASN A 114 21.79 12.53 30.03
N ALA A 115 21.95 13.50 29.12
CA ALA A 115 21.02 13.73 28.01
C ALA A 115 20.91 12.50 27.06
N ARG A 116 22.02 11.78 26.86
CA ARG A 116 21.98 10.55 26.04
C ARG A 116 21.24 9.40 26.75
N PHE A 117 21.33 9.30 28.08
CA PHE A 117 20.53 8.34 28.85
C PHE A 117 19.04 8.70 28.81
N GLU A 118 18.68 10.00 28.90
CA GLU A 118 17.31 10.47 28.77
C GLU A 118 16.75 10.08 27.39
N GLN A 119 17.45 10.41 26.31
CA GLN A 119 17.08 10.02 24.96
C GLN A 119 16.93 8.50 24.82
N ALA A 120 17.84 7.72 25.41
CA ALA A 120 17.78 6.25 25.37
C ALA A 120 16.53 5.71 26.09
N ALA A 121 16.15 6.33 27.23
CA ALA A 121 14.95 5.93 27.96
C ALA A 121 13.68 6.11 27.13
N GLU A 122 13.60 7.14 26.30
CA GLU A 122 12.44 7.35 25.41
C GLU A 122 12.41 6.41 24.20
N ASN A 123 13.55 5.81 23.82
CA ASN A 123 13.73 5.12 22.54
C ASN A 123 14.04 3.61 22.66
N VAL A 124 13.67 2.93 23.75
CA VAL A 124 13.87 1.47 23.89
C VAL A 124 12.96 0.73 22.91
N ARG A 125 13.55 0.15 21.85
CA ARG A 125 12.84 -0.47 20.73
C ARG A 125 12.91 -2.00 20.80
N TRP A 126 11.84 -2.66 20.35
CA TRP A 126 11.81 -4.09 20.09
C TRP A 126 12.10 -4.38 18.62
N GLN A 127 13.06 -5.28 18.36
CA GLN A 127 13.32 -5.84 17.03
C GLN A 127 13.10 -7.35 17.07
N LEU A 128 12.12 -7.81 16.30
CA LEU A 128 11.83 -9.22 16.10
C LEU A 128 12.99 -9.90 15.35
N GLY A 129 13.33 -11.12 15.73
CA GLY A 129 14.29 -11.94 15.01
C GLY A 129 13.77 -12.41 13.66
N GLN A 130 14.68 -12.76 12.76
CA GLN A 130 14.37 -13.16 11.39
C GLN A 130 15.23 -14.35 10.89
N SER A 131 15.94 -15.06 11.75
CA SER A 131 16.87 -16.12 11.30
C SER A 131 16.15 -17.27 10.58
N ASP A 132 15.00 -17.68 11.07
CA ASP A 132 14.12 -18.67 10.44
C ASP A 132 13.59 -18.21 9.07
N ARG A 133 13.20 -16.95 8.96
CA ARG A 133 12.75 -16.33 7.70
C ARG A 133 13.87 -16.16 6.70
N PHE A 134 15.03 -15.71 7.16
CA PHE A 134 16.21 -15.56 6.31
C PHE A 134 16.64 -16.92 5.74
N MET A 135 16.73 -17.94 6.59
CA MET A 135 17.02 -19.31 6.16
C MET A 135 15.98 -19.86 5.19
N ALA A 136 14.68 -19.62 5.44
CA ALA A 136 13.63 -19.97 4.49
C ALA A 136 13.76 -19.19 3.17
N GLY A 137 14.19 -17.92 3.24
CA GLY A 137 14.54 -17.10 2.08
C GLY A 137 15.70 -17.67 1.29
N MET A 138 16.74 -18.15 1.96
CA MET A 138 17.86 -18.85 1.34
C MET A 138 17.43 -20.08 0.55
N LYS A 139 16.48 -20.87 1.09
CA LYS A 139 15.90 -22.00 0.35
C LYS A 139 15.15 -21.53 -0.89
N ARG A 140 14.20 -20.59 -0.73
CA ARG A 140 13.40 -20.05 -1.83
C ARG A 140 14.23 -19.37 -2.91
N SER A 141 15.34 -18.73 -2.55
CA SER A 141 16.20 -18.02 -3.51
C SER A 141 16.67 -18.91 -4.65
N GLY A 142 16.84 -20.22 -4.44
CA GLY A 142 17.23 -21.16 -5.48
C GLY A 142 16.27 -21.22 -6.65
N ALA A 143 14.98 -20.94 -6.44
CA ALA A 143 13.99 -20.89 -7.52
C ALA A 143 14.13 -19.65 -8.42
N TYR A 144 14.78 -18.58 -7.96
CA TYR A 144 14.75 -17.26 -8.63
C TYR A 144 16.13 -16.72 -8.96
N ARG A 145 17.19 -17.19 -8.28
CA ARG A 145 18.53 -16.58 -8.33
C ARG A 145 19.09 -16.54 -9.74
N ASP A 146 19.03 -17.64 -10.48
CA ASP A 146 19.55 -17.70 -11.86
C ASP A 146 18.87 -16.65 -12.76
N HIS A 147 17.56 -16.44 -12.60
CA HIS A 147 16.83 -15.43 -13.35
C HIS A 147 17.25 -14.02 -12.94
N ILE A 148 17.36 -13.74 -11.65
CA ILE A 148 17.79 -12.44 -11.12
C ILE A 148 19.19 -12.11 -11.63
N ASP A 149 20.14 -13.05 -11.54
CA ASP A 149 21.51 -12.88 -11.98
C ASP A 149 21.60 -12.66 -13.51
N ASN A 150 20.72 -13.29 -14.30
CA ASN A 150 20.63 -13.05 -15.73
C ASN A 150 20.15 -11.63 -16.04
N VAL A 151 19.05 -11.16 -15.40
CA VAL A 151 18.56 -9.78 -15.59
C VAL A 151 19.59 -8.73 -15.16
N ILE A 152 20.27 -8.94 -14.05
CA ILE A 152 21.35 -8.07 -13.57
C ILE A 152 22.47 -8.00 -14.59
N ARG A 153 22.90 -9.14 -15.14
CA ARG A 153 23.96 -9.22 -16.13
C ARG A 153 23.58 -8.56 -17.45
N GLU A 154 22.36 -8.78 -17.93
CA GLU A 154 21.84 -8.15 -19.15
C GLU A 154 21.80 -6.62 -19.03
N LYS A 155 21.44 -6.13 -17.86
CA LYS A 155 21.42 -4.68 -17.57
C LYS A 155 22.77 -4.11 -17.13
N GLN A 156 23.80 -4.93 -17.01
CA GLN A 156 25.13 -4.54 -16.55
C GLN A 156 25.13 -3.87 -15.16
N LEU A 157 24.26 -4.35 -14.27
CA LEU A 157 24.12 -3.86 -12.90
C LEU A 157 25.01 -4.68 -11.94
N PRO A 158 25.33 -4.14 -10.75
CA PRO A 158 26.11 -4.87 -9.75
C PRO A 158 25.43 -6.17 -9.30
N PRO A 159 26.16 -7.31 -9.26
CA PRO A 159 25.61 -8.60 -8.90
C PRO A 159 25.11 -8.67 -7.45
N GLU A 160 25.61 -7.83 -6.56
CA GLU A 160 25.21 -7.74 -5.16
C GLU A 160 23.73 -7.39 -5.01
N LEU A 161 23.11 -6.72 -5.97
CA LEU A 161 21.69 -6.36 -5.95
C LEU A 161 20.77 -7.58 -5.89
N ALA A 162 21.27 -8.77 -6.22
CA ALA A 162 20.52 -10.02 -6.14
C ALA A 162 20.08 -10.41 -4.73
N VAL A 163 20.65 -9.80 -3.67
CA VAL A 163 20.25 -10.07 -2.28
C VAL A 163 19.14 -9.18 -1.74
N VAL A 164 18.72 -8.14 -2.48
CA VAL A 164 17.66 -7.21 -2.06
C VAL A 164 16.37 -7.93 -1.64
N PRO A 165 15.91 -9.01 -2.30
CA PRO A 165 14.72 -9.74 -1.86
C PRO A 165 14.82 -10.37 -0.45
N HIS A 166 16.04 -10.58 0.09
CA HIS A 166 16.19 -11.00 1.50
C HIS A 166 15.68 -9.91 2.45
N VAL A 167 16.01 -8.65 2.15
CA VAL A 167 15.61 -7.49 2.95
C VAL A 167 14.11 -7.22 2.81
N GLU A 168 13.57 -7.34 1.60
CA GLU A 168 12.20 -6.94 1.29
C GLU A 168 11.15 -7.99 1.72
N SER A 169 11.41 -9.27 1.45
CA SER A 169 10.41 -10.32 1.67
C SER A 169 10.97 -11.68 2.05
N SER A 170 12.26 -11.78 2.29
CA SER A 170 12.96 -13.08 2.37
C SER A 170 12.63 -13.99 1.17
N PHE A 171 12.65 -13.46 -0.04
CA PHE A 171 12.31 -14.15 -1.30
C PHE A 171 10.89 -14.73 -1.34
N HIS A 172 9.91 -14.17 -0.64
CA HIS A 172 8.55 -14.68 -0.66
C HIS A 172 7.74 -14.04 -1.81
N PRO A 173 7.31 -14.80 -2.85
CA PRO A 173 6.67 -14.22 -4.03
C PRO A 173 5.27 -13.67 -3.77
N GLY A 174 4.55 -14.22 -2.79
CA GLY A 174 3.20 -13.79 -2.41
C GLY A 174 3.16 -12.82 -1.23
N ALA A 175 4.27 -12.12 -0.94
CA ALA A 175 4.34 -11.20 0.18
C ALA A 175 3.41 -10.00 0.05
N TYR A 176 2.71 -9.65 1.14
CA TYR A 176 1.92 -8.42 1.26
C TYR A 176 2.30 -7.66 2.52
N SER A 177 2.57 -6.36 2.38
CA SER A 177 2.80 -5.48 3.52
C SER A 177 1.52 -4.74 3.93
N ARG A 178 1.50 -4.14 5.12
CA ARG A 178 0.39 -3.31 5.62
C ARG A 178 0.17 -2.06 4.75
N VAL A 179 1.19 -1.57 4.08
CA VAL A 179 1.13 -0.42 3.16
C VAL A 179 0.88 -0.86 1.71
N ALA A 180 0.37 -2.09 1.51
CA ALA A 180 0.05 -2.67 0.22
C ALA A 180 1.24 -2.82 -0.74
N ALA A 181 2.48 -2.84 -0.20
CA ALA A 181 3.62 -3.31 -0.97
C ALA A 181 3.49 -4.83 -1.18
N THR A 182 3.83 -5.34 -2.36
CA THR A 182 3.42 -6.67 -2.80
C THR A 182 4.55 -7.38 -3.54
N GLY A 183 4.60 -8.70 -3.36
CA GLY A 183 5.50 -9.60 -4.08
C GLY A 183 6.91 -9.68 -3.51
N MET A 184 7.76 -10.45 -4.15
CA MET A 184 9.14 -10.68 -3.72
C MET A 184 9.96 -9.39 -3.57
N TRP A 185 9.69 -8.38 -4.39
CA TRP A 185 10.37 -7.09 -4.46
C TRP A 185 9.63 -5.95 -3.73
N GLN A 186 8.52 -6.23 -3.07
CA GLN A 186 7.73 -5.28 -2.26
C GLN A 186 7.40 -3.94 -2.95
N PHE A 187 6.99 -4.01 -4.21
CA PHE A 187 6.53 -2.82 -4.90
C PHE A 187 5.21 -2.29 -4.34
N THR A 188 5.14 -1.00 -4.07
CA THR A 188 3.83 -0.33 -3.98
C THR A 188 3.17 -0.28 -5.36
N ARG A 189 1.83 -0.23 -5.42
CA ARG A 189 1.12 -0.20 -6.71
C ARG A 189 1.55 0.99 -7.57
N ALA A 190 1.62 2.18 -7.00
CA ALA A 190 1.99 3.40 -7.73
C ALA A 190 3.40 3.32 -8.33
N THR A 191 4.37 2.77 -7.57
CA THR A 191 5.72 2.57 -8.10
C THR A 191 5.74 1.50 -9.18
N ALA A 192 5.02 0.38 -8.98
CA ALA A 192 4.97 -0.73 -9.94
C ALA A 192 4.43 -0.30 -11.30
N GLN A 193 3.37 0.51 -11.35
CA GLN A 193 2.73 0.96 -12.59
C GLN A 193 3.66 1.73 -13.54
N ARG A 194 4.80 2.19 -13.05
CA ARG A 194 5.85 2.80 -13.89
C ARG A 194 6.70 1.76 -14.65
N PHE A 195 6.71 0.51 -14.20
CA PHE A 195 7.64 -0.52 -14.69
C PHE A 195 6.95 -1.81 -15.12
N MET A 196 5.70 -2.03 -14.67
CA MET A 196 4.96 -3.26 -14.90
C MET A 196 3.46 -3.02 -14.75
N ARG A 197 2.65 -3.98 -15.21
CA ARG A 197 1.21 -3.94 -15.04
C ARG A 197 0.81 -4.28 -13.59
N ALA A 198 -0.01 -3.43 -12.98
CA ALA A 198 -0.56 -3.66 -11.65
C ALA A 198 -2.00 -3.13 -11.58
N ASP A 199 -2.94 -3.94 -12.06
CA ASP A 199 -4.38 -3.67 -12.03
C ASP A 199 -5.13 -4.83 -11.34
N TYR A 200 -6.46 -4.85 -11.41
CA TYR A 200 -7.28 -5.89 -10.77
C TYR A 200 -7.44 -7.16 -11.62
N VAL A 201 -6.95 -7.17 -12.86
CA VAL A 201 -6.92 -8.34 -13.74
C VAL A 201 -5.55 -9.00 -13.72
N VAL A 202 -4.49 -8.17 -13.74
CA VAL A 202 -3.08 -8.61 -13.71
C VAL A 202 -2.30 -7.75 -12.74
N ASP A 203 -1.65 -8.37 -11.78
CA ASP A 203 -0.73 -7.72 -10.86
C ASP A 203 0.65 -8.39 -10.94
N GLU A 204 1.50 -7.86 -11.82
CA GLU A 204 2.82 -8.41 -12.10
C GLU A 204 3.81 -8.27 -10.94
N ARG A 205 3.46 -7.52 -9.89
CA ARG A 205 4.24 -7.50 -8.64
C ARG A 205 4.33 -8.87 -7.99
N LEU A 206 3.32 -9.72 -8.22
CA LEU A 206 3.24 -11.09 -7.72
C LEU A 206 3.99 -12.09 -8.59
N ASP A 207 4.40 -11.72 -9.80
CA ASP A 207 5.24 -12.54 -10.66
C ASP A 207 6.73 -12.23 -10.39
N PRO A 208 7.48 -13.09 -9.71
CA PRO A 208 8.87 -12.83 -9.35
C PRO A 208 9.76 -12.52 -10.55
N TYR A 209 9.46 -13.10 -11.71
CA TYR A 209 10.26 -12.94 -12.93
C TYR A 209 10.07 -11.56 -13.55
N THR A 210 8.83 -11.15 -13.76
CA THR A 210 8.50 -9.82 -14.29
C THR A 210 8.88 -8.73 -13.27
N ALA A 211 8.59 -8.94 -11.98
CA ALA A 211 8.92 -7.99 -10.93
C ALA A 211 10.43 -7.77 -10.78
N THR A 212 11.27 -8.79 -11.09
CA THR A 212 12.74 -8.63 -11.10
C THR A 212 13.18 -7.60 -12.12
N SER A 213 12.66 -7.66 -13.34
CA SER A 213 12.98 -6.67 -14.38
C SER A 213 12.57 -5.25 -13.97
N GLY A 214 11.40 -5.12 -13.33
CA GLY A 214 10.93 -3.84 -12.78
C GLY A 214 11.79 -3.33 -11.63
N ALA A 215 12.23 -4.21 -10.72
CA ALA A 215 13.10 -3.84 -9.60
C ALA A 215 14.46 -3.34 -10.07
N MET A 216 15.06 -4.03 -11.03
CA MET A 216 16.32 -3.61 -11.62
C MET A 216 16.18 -2.26 -12.36
N ALA A 217 15.07 -2.03 -13.07
CA ALA A 217 14.80 -0.74 -13.71
C ALA A 217 14.60 0.40 -12.67
N LEU A 218 13.94 0.14 -11.54
CA LEU A 218 13.81 1.12 -10.46
C LEU A 218 15.16 1.44 -9.81
N LEU A 219 15.99 0.44 -9.54
CA LEU A 219 17.32 0.62 -8.97
C LEU A 219 18.24 1.40 -9.92
N GLU A 220 18.21 1.09 -11.22
CA GLU A 220 18.92 1.82 -12.27
C GLU A 220 18.45 3.29 -12.35
N TYR A 221 17.14 3.53 -12.32
CA TYR A 221 16.57 4.88 -12.26
C TYR A 221 17.05 5.65 -11.03
N ASN A 222 17.04 5.02 -9.84
CA ASN A 222 17.53 5.65 -8.61
C ASN A 222 19.02 5.95 -8.70
N PHE A 223 19.82 5.05 -9.27
CA PHE A 223 21.26 5.27 -9.47
C PHE A 223 21.53 6.44 -10.39
N ASN A 224 20.82 6.51 -11.52
CA ASN A 224 20.96 7.63 -12.46
C ASN A 224 20.59 8.97 -11.83
N ALA A 225 19.61 8.98 -10.92
CA ALA A 225 19.16 10.18 -10.22
C ALA A 225 20.09 10.62 -9.07
N LEU A 226 20.80 9.68 -8.43
CA LEU A 226 21.53 9.93 -7.17
C LEU A 226 23.04 9.69 -7.24
N GLY A 227 23.51 9.03 -8.28
CA GLY A 227 24.93 8.89 -8.63
C GLY A 227 25.72 7.82 -7.85
N THR A 228 25.15 7.19 -6.81
CA THR A 228 25.80 6.12 -6.05
C THR A 228 24.83 5.00 -5.68
N TRP A 229 25.32 3.76 -5.63
CA TRP A 229 24.49 2.60 -5.28
C TRP A 229 23.96 2.62 -3.83
N PRO A 230 24.73 3.06 -2.81
CA PRO A 230 24.17 3.21 -1.46
C PRO A 230 22.96 4.13 -1.38
N LEU A 231 23.00 5.24 -2.13
CA LEU A 231 21.86 6.17 -2.21
C LEU A 231 20.71 5.56 -3.01
N ALA A 232 20.99 4.88 -4.12
CA ALA A 232 19.99 4.22 -4.96
C ALA A 232 19.23 3.12 -4.20
N LEU A 233 19.96 2.31 -3.42
CA LEU A 233 19.38 1.30 -2.54
C LEU A 233 18.55 1.94 -1.42
N THR A 234 19.05 2.97 -0.74
CA THR A 234 18.27 3.65 0.30
C THR A 234 17.04 4.32 -0.30
N ALA A 235 17.13 4.82 -1.53
CA ALA A 235 16.00 5.40 -2.26
C ALA A 235 14.94 4.36 -2.66
N TYR A 236 15.29 3.08 -2.78
CA TYR A 236 14.30 2.02 -3.01
C TYR A 236 13.25 1.99 -1.91
N ASN A 237 13.66 2.20 -0.65
CA ASN A 237 12.78 2.31 0.51
C ASN A 237 12.26 3.75 0.73
N HIS A 238 13.16 4.77 0.68
CA HIS A 238 12.85 6.15 1.09
C HIS A 238 12.30 7.03 -0.06
N GLY A 239 12.45 6.58 -1.30
CA GLY A 239 12.14 7.34 -2.50
C GLY A 239 13.28 8.25 -2.96
N ALA A 240 13.45 8.36 -4.29
CA ALA A 240 14.56 9.12 -4.89
C ALA A 240 14.54 10.61 -4.49
N ASN A 241 13.37 11.25 -4.48
CA ASN A 241 13.23 12.66 -4.09
C ASN A 241 13.58 12.90 -2.62
N GLY A 242 13.24 11.95 -1.73
CA GLY A 242 13.64 11.98 -0.32
C GLY A 242 15.15 11.94 -0.15
N MET A 243 15.80 11.01 -0.84
CA MET A 243 17.26 10.90 -0.81
C MET A 243 17.97 12.10 -1.47
N ALA A 244 17.43 12.64 -2.57
CA ALA A 244 17.97 13.86 -3.17
C ALA A 244 17.89 15.06 -2.20
N ARG A 245 16.82 15.18 -1.41
CA ARG A 245 16.78 16.18 -0.31
C ARG A 245 17.85 15.91 0.74
N ALA A 246 17.99 14.66 1.19
CA ALA A 246 19.01 14.30 2.18
C ALA A 246 20.42 14.68 1.72
N VAL A 247 20.75 14.41 0.46
CA VAL A 247 22.03 14.81 -0.16
C VAL A 247 22.20 16.33 -0.12
N ARG A 248 21.19 17.11 -0.49
CA ARG A 248 21.26 18.58 -0.45
C ARG A 248 21.40 19.12 0.96
N ASP A 249 20.63 18.62 1.90
CA ASP A 249 20.57 19.13 3.28
C ASP A 249 21.87 18.83 4.06
N VAL A 250 22.48 17.66 3.82
CA VAL A 250 23.74 17.25 4.46
C VAL A 250 24.97 17.69 3.65
N GLY A 251 24.79 17.98 2.36
CA GLY A 251 25.88 18.43 1.48
C GLY A 251 26.87 17.33 1.12
N THR A 252 26.42 16.07 1.04
CA THR A 252 27.27 14.91 0.72
C THR A 252 26.49 13.78 0.08
N THR A 253 27.19 12.94 -0.70
CA THR A 253 26.68 11.66 -1.22
C THR A 253 27.12 10.45 -0.38
N ASP A 254 27.86 10.66 0.71
CA ASP A 254 28.27 9.62 1.65
C ASP A 254 27.07 9.18 2.48
N ILE A 255 26.60 7.95 2.23
CA ILE A 255 25.44 7.39 2.91
C ILE A 255 25.66 7.26 4.42
N GLY A 256 26.87 6.96 4.88
CA GLY A 256 27.18 6.85 6.31
C GLY A 256 26.98 8.19 7.02
N ARG A 257 27.40 9.30 6.40
CA ARG A 257 27.15 10.64 6.91
C ARG A 257 25.66 11.02 6.85
N ILE A 258 24.98 10.69 5.76
CA ILE A 258 23.54 10.95 5.64
C ILE A 258 22.77 10.23 6.74
N ILE A 259 23.03 8.95 6.99
CA ILE A 259 22.41 8.17 8.07
C ILE A 259 22.67 8.81 9.45
N ALA A 260 23.88 9.33 9.66
CA ALA A 260 24.27 9.95 10.92
C ALA A 260 23.68 11.35 11.13
N GLU A 261 23.60 12.19 10.07
CA GLU A 261 23.37 13.63 10.16
C GLU A 261 21.96 14.05 9.69
N TYR A 262 21.35 13.35 8.72
CA TYR A 262 20.06 13.75 8.17
C TYR A 262 18.91 13.49 9.17
N ARG A 263 18.04 14.48 9.30
CA ARG A 263 16.88 14.47 10.25
C ARG A 263 15.57 14.79 9.55
N GLY A 264 15.43 14.40 8.29
CA GLY A 264 14.18 14.58 7.56
C GLY A 264 13.02 13.80 8.19
N PRO A 265 11.80 14.34 8.19
CA PRO A 265 10.65 13.80 8.95
C PRO A 265 10.25 12.38 8.55
N ARG A 266 10.58 11.93 7.35
CA ARG A 266 10.31 10.57 6.85
C ARG A 266 11.55 9.67 6.81
N PHE A 267 12.70 10.14 7.25
CA PHE A 267 13.94 9.35 7.30
C PHE A 267 14.09 8.65 8.64
N GLY A 268 13.14 7.76 8.92
CA GLY A 268 13.03 7.02 10.17
C GLY A 268 13.99 5.82 10.28
N PHE A 269 13.71 4.93 11.23
CA PHE A 269 14.54 3.74 11.51
C PHE A 269 14.70 2.83 10.28
N ALA A 270 13.61 2.57 9.53
CA ALA A 270 13.63 1.71 8.36
C ALA A 270 14.56 2.27 7.28
N SER A 271 14.40 3.54 6.90
CA SER A 271 15.21 4.16 5.85
C SER A 271 16.69 4.26 6.25
N ARG A 272 16.98 4.60 7.51
CA ARG A 272 18.36 4.64 8.03
C ARG A 272 19.04 3.27 8.04
N ASN A 273 18.26 2.21 8.18
CA ASN A 273 18.80 0.86 8.26
C ASN A 273 18.78 0.08 6.95
N PHE A 274 18.14 0.60 5.89
CA PHE A 274 17.98 -0.17 4.64
C PHE A 274 19.33 -0.58 4.02
N TYR A 275 20.26 0.36 3.89
CA TYR A 275 21.60 0.04 3.38
C TYR A 275 22.40 -0.87 4.33
N PRO A 276 22.46 -0.65 5.65
CA PRO A 276 23.05 -1.62 6.58
C PRO A 276 22.41 -3.02 6.53
N GLN A 277 21.08 -3.12 6.35
CA GLN A 277 20.38 -4.40 6.18
C GLN A 277 20.79 -5.11 4.90
N PHE A 278 20.93 -4.37 3.81
CA PHE A 278 21.43 -4.91 2.55
C PHE A 278 22.85 -5.46 2.70
N LEU A 279 23.75 -4.73 3.35
CA LEU A 279 25.13 -5.19 3.59
C LEU A 279 25.16 -6.41 4.51
N ALA A 280 24.32 -6.45 5.54
CA ALA A 280 24.16 -7.61 6.42
C ALA A 280 23.60 -8.82 5.64
N ALA A 281 22.62 -8.61 4.77
CA ALA A 281 22.06 -9.68 3.94
C ALA A 281 23.08 -10.20 2.93
N LEU A 282 23.91 -9.34 2.35
CA LEU A 282 24.98 -9.70 1.45
C LEU A 282 26.04 -10.57 2.17
N GLU A 283 26.43 -10.19 3.37
CA GLU A 283 27.35 -10.96 4.22
C GLU A 283 26.80 -12.35 4.53
N VAL A 284 25.55 -12.40 5.00
CA VAL A 284 24.90 -13.67 5.39
C VAL A 284 24.62 -14.57 4.19
N ASP A 285 24.23 -14.02 3.03
CA ASP A 285 24.01 -14.79 1.79
C ASP A 285 25.33 -15.39 1.27
N SER A 286 26.43 -14.61 1.34
CA SER A 286 27.74 -15.02 0.87
C SER A 286 28.37 -16.12 1.74
N HIS A 287 28.06 -16.14 3.05
CA HIS A 287 28.59 -17.10 4.03
C HIS A 287 27.48 -17.97 4.64
N ALA A 288 26.43 -18.24 3.87
CA ALA A 288 25.20 -18.87 4.36
C ALA A 288 25.44 -20.22 5.04
N GLU A 289 26.36 -21.04 4.52
CA GLU A 289 26.68 -22.36 5.11
C GLU A 289 27.44 -22.25 6.44
N GLU A 290 28.15 -21.14 6.67
CA GLU A 290 28.80 -20.88 7.95
C GLU A 290 27.77 -20.53 9.04
N TYR A 291 26.72 -19.81 8.68
CA TYR A 291 25.67 -19.38 9.61
C TYR A 291 24.61 -20.45 9.85
N PHE A 292 24.20 -21.19 8.82
CA PHE A 292 23.04 -22.09 8.88
C PHE A 292 23.35 -23.55 8.62
N GLY A 293 24.62 -23.89 8.31
CA GLY A 293 24.99 -25.23 7.81
C GLY A 293 24.53 -25.44 6.36
N PRO A 294 24.60 -26.67 5.84
CA PRO A 294 24.21 -26.99 4.48
C PRO A 294 22.76 -26.64 4.17
N ILE A 295 22.54 -25.87 3.11
CA ILE A 295 21.20 -25.40 2.70
C ILE A 295 20.81 -26.08 1.40
N LEU A 296 19.71 -26.84 1.42
CA LEU A 296 19.07 -27.33 0.22
C LEU A 296 18.21 -26.23 -0.37
N ARG A 297 18.64 -25.63 -1.49
CA ARG A 297 17.92 -24.60 -2.21
C ARG A 297 16.84 -25.21 -3.10
N ASP A 298 15.72 -24.49 -3.25
CA ASP A 298 14.63 -24.89 -4.15
C ASP A 298 15.12 -24.90 -5.61
N ARG A 299 14.58 -25.83 -6.39
CA ARG A 299 14.90 -25.91 -7.81
C ARG A 299 14.15 -24.82 -8.58
N ALA A 300 14.83 -24.18 -9.52
CA ALA A 300 14.20 -23.27 -10.45
C ALA A 300 13.20 -24.03 -11.34
N PRO A 301 11.95 -23.53 -11.51
CA PRO A 301 10.98 -24.12 -12.43
C PRO A 301 11.42 -23.90 -13.88
N GLU A 302 11.09 -24.87 -14.73
CA GLU A 302 11.35 -24.79 -16.16
C GLU A 302 10.05 -24.45 -16.89
N PHE A 303 9.80 -23.17 -17.17
CA PHE A 303 8.58 -22.74 -17.83
C PHE A 303 8.61 -22.93 -19.35
N ALA A 304 7.51 -23.47 -19.89
CA ALA A 304 7.08 -23.13 -21.24
C ALA A 304 6.28 -21.84 -21.15
N SER A 305 6.52 -20.88 -22.04
CA SER A 305 5.79 -19.61 -22.05
C SER A 305 5.38 -19.19 -23.45
N MET A 306 4.25 -18.49 -23.56
CA MET A 306 3.78 -17.88 -24.79
C MET A 306 2.98 -16.61 -24.50
N THR A 307 2.96 -15.69 -25.43
CA THR A 307 2.09 -14.51 -25.36
C THR A 307 0.70 -14.88 -25.90
N MET A 308 -0.34 -14.55 -25.14
CA MET A 308 -1.72 -14.77 -25.55
C MET A 308 -2.13 -13.80 -26.67
N ASP A 309 -2.62 -14.30 -27.78
CA ASP A 309 -3.04 -13.49 -28.94
C ASP A 309 -4.50 -13.00 -28.84
N ALA A 310 -5.27 -13.55 -27.91
CA ALA A 310 -6.68 -13.22 -27.68
C ALA A 310 -6.99 -13.23 -26.18
N PHE A 311 -8.18 -12.72 -25.83
CA PHE A 311 -8.75 -12.90 -24.50
C PHE A 311 -9.43 -14.26 -24.42
N VAL A 312 -9.09 -15.10 -23.42
CA VAL A 312 -9.58 -16.47 -23.29
C VAL A 312 -9.99 -16.74 -21.84
N ASP A 313 -11.09 -17.47 -21.61
CA ASP A 313 -11.45 -17.95 -20.26
C ASP A 313 -10.35 -18.89 -19.75
N VAL A 314 -9.93 -18.68 -18.52
CA VAL A 314 -8.82 -19.44 -17.92
C VAL A 314 -9.11 -20.95 -17.84
N ARG A 315 -10.40 -21.34 -17.72
CA ARG A 315 -10.83 -22.74 -17.70
C ARG A 315 -10.66 -23.40 -19.08
N VAL A 316 -10.91 -22.63 -20.14
CA VAL A 316 -10.67 -23.09 -21.51
C VAL A 316 -9.17 -23.31 -21.76
N VAL A 317 -8.34 -22.39 -21.25
CA VAL A 317 -6.87 -22.53 -21.30
C VAL A 317 -6.43 -23.78 -20.54
N ALA A 318 -6.87 -23.97 -19.29
CA ALA A 318 -6.51 -25.13 -18.47
C ALA A 318 -6.93 -26.45 -19.14
N ASN A 319 -8.14 -26.52 -19.68
CA ASN A 319 -8.65 -27.69 -20.41
C ASN A 319 -7.84 -28.00 -21.69
N SER A 320 -7.49 -26.97 -22.44
CA SER A 320 -6.69 -27.12 -23.67
C SER A 320 -5.28 -27.63 -23.38
N LEU A 321 -4.70 -27.25 -22.25
CA LEU A 321 -3.41 -27.74 -21.77
C LEU A 321 -3.52 -29.11 -21.08
N GLY A 322 -4.71 -29.51 -20.62
CA GLY A 322 -4.91 -30.72 -19.82
C GLY A 322 -4.26 -30.62 -18.44
N VAL A 323 -4.20 -29.42 -17.86
CA VAL A 323 -3.63 -29.13 -16.53
C VAL A 323 -4.69 -28.68 -15.55
N SER A 324 -4.40 -28.78 -14.24
CA SER A 324 -5.30 -28.26 -13.23
C SER A 324 -5.28 -26.72 -13.19
N LEU A 325 -6.39 -26.11 -12.74
CA LEU A 325 -6.41 -24.66 -12.49
C LEU A 325 -5.40 -24.25 -11.43
N ASP A 326 -5.13 -25.11 -10.44
CA ASP A 326 -4.18 -24.83 -9.37
C ASP A 326 -2.73 -24.79 -9.90
N ASP A 327 -2.37 -25.70 -10.81
CA ASP A 327 -1.06 -25.66 -11.48
C ASP A 327 -0.91 -24.38 -12.31
N LEU A 328 -1.96 -24.06 -13.09
CA LEU A 328 -1.94 -22.85 -13.90
C LEU A 328 -1.87 -21.58 -13.04
N LYS A 329 -2.56 -21.56 -11.90
CA LYS A 329 -2.55 -20.46 -10.95
C LYS A 329 -1.21 -20.30 -10.25
N ARG A 330 -0.60 -21.41 -9.83
CA ARG A 330 0.74 -21.41 -9.25
C ARG A 330 1.77 -20.79 -10.21
N ASP A 331 1.67 -21.13 -11.49
CA ASP A 331 2.63 -20.71 -12.52
C ASP A 331 2.36 -19.31 -13.07
N ASN A 332 1.15 -18.76 -12.84
CA ASN A 332 0.72 -17.43 -13.28
C ASN A 332 0.18 -16.58 -12.10
N PRO A 333 0.99 -16.31 -11.09
CA PRO A 333 0.55 -15.64 -9.87
C PRO A 333 0.15 -14.17 -10.10
N ALA A 334 0.51 -13.58 -11.21
CA ALA A 334 0.09 -12.23 -11.60
C ALA A 334 -1.40 -12.14 -11.96
N LEU A 335 -2.02 -13.23 -12.43
CA LEU A 335 -3.45 -13.23 -12.73
C LEU A 335 -4.26 -13.15 -11.44
N GLN A 336 -5.19 -12.19 -11.39
CA GLN A 336 -5.95 -11.88 -10.19
C GLN A 336 -7.24 -12.69 -10.07
N SER A 337 -7.92 -12.59 -8.91
CA SER A 337 -9.16 -13.32 -8.61
C SER A 337 -10.23 -13.19 -9.70
N ALA A 338 -10.32 -12.03 -10.33
CA ALA A 338 -11.26 -11.78 -11.41
C ALA A 338 -11.07 -12.72 -12.62
N VAL A 339 -9.83 -13.16 -12.89
CA VAL A 339 -9.54 -14.14 -13.95
C VAL A 339 -9.88 -15.54 -13.46
N TRP A 340 -9.51 -15.89 -12.25
CA TRP A 340 -9.72 -17.24 -11.70
C TRP A 340 -11.19 -17.55 -11.42
N SER A 341 -12.02 -16.53 -11.13
CA SER A 341 -13.47 -16.66 -11.03
C SER A 341 -14.19 -16.73 -12.37
N GLY A 342 -13.52 -16.37 -13.49
CA GLY A 342 -14.12 -16.30 -14.82
C GLY A 342 -14.81 -14.95 -15.12
N THR A 343 -14.81 -13.99 -14.19
CA THR A 343 -15.38 -12.65 -14.43
C THR A 343 -14.55 -11.84 -15.43
N LYS A 344 -13.28 -12.18 -15.57
CA LYS A 344 -12.37 -11.68 -16.59
C LYS A 344 -11.67 -12.83 -17.30
N ARG A 345 -11.28 -12.58 -18.52
CA ARG A 345 -10.49 -13.52 -19.34
C ARG A 345 -9.01 -13.30 -19.09
N VAL A 346 -8.19 -14.34 -19.32
CA VAL A 346 -6.73 -14.17 -19.47
C VAL A 346 -6.51 -13.13 -20.57
N PRO A 347 -5.78 -12.03 -20.30
CA PRO A 347 -5.72 -10.93 -21.26
C PRO A 347 -4.88 -11.25 -22.50
N LYS A 348 -5.28 -10.70 -23.63
CA LYS A 348 -4.41 -10.58 -24.79
C LYS A 348 -3.12 -9.85 -24.38
N GLY A 349 -1.98 -10.33 -24.88
CA GLY A 349 -0.66 -9.80 -24.54
C GLY A 349 -0.06 -10.34 -23.23
N TYR A 350 -0.82 -11.15 -22.46
CA TYR A 350 -0.28 -11.76 -21.24
C TYR A 350 0.70 -12.90 -21.59
N ALA A 351 1.86 -12.92 -20.94
CA ALA A 351 2.84 -13.99 -21.06
C ALA A 351 2.42 -15.17 -20.16
N LEU A 352 1.62 -16.08 -20.74
CA LEU A 352 1.19 -17.30 -20.07
C LEU A 352 2.38 -18.22 -19.84
N LYS A 353 2.51 -18.77 -18.63
CA LYS A 353 3.57 -19.70 -18.24
C LYS A 353 2.97 -21.00 -17.72
N ILE A 354 3.65 -22.10 -17.94
CA ILE A 354 3.35 -23.41 -17.35
C ILE A 354 4.65 -24.18 -17.10
N ASP A 355 4.79 -24.72 -15.90
CA ASP A 355 5.97 -25.54 -15.56
C ASP A 355 5.95 -26.85 -16.35
N ARG A 356 7.08 -27.18 -16.95
CA ARG A 356 7.28 -28.44 -17.68
C ARG A 356 7.17 -29.69 -16.80
N ALA A 357 7.21 -29.53 -15.49
CA ALA A 357 6.89 -30.59 -14.57
C ALA A 357 5.40 -30.97 -14.62
N SER A 358 4.52 -30.01 -14.84
CA SER A 358 3.06 -30.18 -14.95
C SER A 358 2.61 -30.38 -16.40
N PHE A 359 3.35 -29.85 -17.38
CA PHE A 359 2.97 -29.89 -18.78
C PHE A 359 4.16 -30.20 -19.68
N ARG A 360 4.11 -31.32 -20.40
CA ARG A 360 5.17 -31.78 -21.33
C ARG A 360 4.82 -31.63 -22.81
N GLY A 361 3.66 -31.03 -23.10
CA GLY A 361 3.18 -30.79 -24.46
C GLY A 361 3.83 -29.58 -25.14
N ASP A 362 3.38 -29.31 -26.34
CA ASP A 362 3.66 -28.08 -27.05
C ASP A 362 2.60 -27.04 -26.66
N LEU A 363 3.02 -26.01 -25.90
CA LEU A 363 2.15 -24.97 -25.38
C LEU A 363 1.48 -24.19 -26.51
N LEU A 364 2.23 -23.85 -27.57
CA LEU A 364 1.71 -23.09 -28.69
C LEU A 364 0.66 -23.91 -29.45
N ALA A 365 0.95 -25.18 -29.73
CA ALA A 365 0.01 -26.06 -30.41
C ALA A 365 -1.29 -26.26 -29.60
N SER A 366 -1.17 -26.46 -28.28
CA SER A 366 -2.32 -26.65 -27.40
C SER A 366 -3.22 -25.41 -27.37
N VAL A 367 -2.65 -24.22 -27.17
CA VAL A 367 -3.43 -22.96 -27.12
C VAL A 367 -3.99 -22.60 -28.50
N SER A 368 -3.23 -22.85 -29.61
CA SER A 368 -3.73 -22.62 -30.97
C SER A 368 -4.85 -23.58 -31.34
N GLY A 369 -5.01 -24.70 -30.65
CA GLY A 369 -6.12 -25.65 -30.81
C GLY A 369 -7.43 -25.20 -30.16
N ILE A 370 -7.44 -24.10 -29.42
CA ILE A 370 -8.66 -23.54 -28.82
C ILE A 370 -9.62 -23.09 -29.93
N ALA A 371 -10.89 -23.46 -29.80
CA ALA A 371 -11.91 -23.12 -30.78
C ALA A 371 -12.04 -21.61 -30.97
N LEU A 372 -12.22 -21.13 -32.19
CA LEU A 372 -12.36 -19.70 -32.50
C LEU A 372 -13.50 -19.01 -31.69
N SER A 373 -14.56 -19.76 -31.37
CA SER A 373 -15.68 -19.30 -30.56
C SER A 373 -15.29 -18.96 -29.11
N GLU A 374 -14.14 -19.45 -28.63
CA GLU A 374 -13.61 -19.20 -27.28
C GLU A 374 -12.49 -18.15 -27.28
N LEU A 375 -12.14 -17.62 -28.44
CA LEU A 375 -11.15 -16.57 -28.63
C LEU A 375 -11.87 -15.22 -28.82
N TYR A 376 -11.62 -14.28 -27.94
CA TYR A 376 -12.28 -12.98 -27.94
C TYR A 376 -11.29 -11.86 -28.27
N SER A 377 -11.76 -10.88 -29.04
CA SER A 377 -10.98 -9.67 -29.37
C SER A 377 -10.90 -8.69 -28.21
N GLU A 378 -11.87 -8.76 -27.28
CA GLU A 378 -12.04 -7.81 -26.18
C GLU A 378 -12.23 -8.53 -24.85
N GLN A 379 -11.87 -7.80 -23.77
CA GLN A 379 -12.12 -8.27 -22.41
C GLN A 379 -13.61 -8.18 -22.08
N VAL A 380 -14.08 -9.02 -21.15
CA VAL A 380 -15.41 -8.87 -20.55
C VAL A 380 -15.53 -7.45 -20.00
N PRO A 381 -16.49 -6.62 -20.49
CA PRO A 381 -16.64 -5.25 -20.01
C PRO A 381 -17.02 -5.23 -18.52
N ASP A 382 -16.66 -4.15 -17.85
CA ASP A 382 -17.12 -3.89 -16.49
C ASP A 382 -18.47 -3.19 -16.52
N LEU A 383 -19.36 -3.58 -15.62
CA LEU A 383 -20.56 -2.79 -15.37
C LEU A 383 -20.16 -1.49 -14.67
N SER A 384 -20.84 -0.41 -14.98
CA SER A 384 -20.60 0.87 -14.30
C SER A 384 -21.75 1.21 -13.36
N TYR A 385 -21.40 1.78 -12.21
CA TYR A 385 -22.36 2.26 -11.23
C TYR A 385 -22.01 3.68 -10.79
N THR A 386 -22.95 4.59 -10.85
CA THR A 386 -22.74 5.95 -10.36
C THR A 386 -23.15 6.04 -8.90
N VAL A 387 -22.19 6.37 -8.04
CA VAL A 387 -22.36 6.50 -6.59
C VAL A 387 -23.44 7.53 -6.28
N ARG A 388 -24.42 7.12 -5.47
CA ARG A 388 -25.57 7.94 -5.04
C ARG A 388 -25.41 8.38 -3.60
N ARG A 389 -26.19 9.33 -3.18
CA ARG A 389 -26.23 9.78 -1.78
C ARG A 389 -26.65 8.61 -0.86
N GLY A 390 -25.82 8.30 0.13
CA GLY A 390 -26.03 7.20 1.08
C GLY A 390 -25.35 5.89 0.68
N ASP A 391 -24.69 5.83 -0.48
CA ASP A 391 -23.89 4.66 -0.85
C ASP A 391 -22.57 4.63 -0.08
N SER A 392 -22.15 3.41 0.24
CA SER A 392 -20.79 3.05 0.66
C SER A 392 -20.30 1.88 -0.18
N LEU A 393 -18.99 1.65 -0.24
CA LEU A 393 -18.46 0.50 -0.98
C LEU A 393 -19.02 -0.83 -0.46
N SER A 394 -19.28 -0.95 0.85
CA SER A 394 -19.92 -2.16 1.41
C SER A 394 -21.36 -2.35 0.95
N VAL A 395 -22.15 -1.26 0.88
CA VAL A 395 -23.52 -1.33 0.36
C VAL A 395 -23.56 -1.66 -1.13
N ILE A 396 -22.63 -1.09 -1.89
CA ILE A 396 -22.49 -1.36 -3.33
C ILE A 396 -22.02 -2.80 -3.54
N ALA A 397 -21.02 -3.26 -2.78
CA ALA A 397 -20.51 -4.63 -2.85
C ALA A 397 -21.61 -5.66 -2.55
N ASP A 398 -22.39 -5.45 -1.50
CA ASP A 398 -23.51 -6.33 -1.13
C ASP A 398 -24.62 -6.33 -2.20
N ARG A 399 -24.99 -5.14 -2.71
CA ARG A 399 -26.00 -4.98 -3.78
C ARG A 399 -25.64 -5.71 -5.07
N TYR A 400 -24.35 -5.71 -5.42
CA TYR A 400 -23.85 -6.30 -6.67
C TYR A 400 -23.14 -7.64 -6.43
N ASN A 401 -23.32 -8.26 -5.27
CA ASN A 401 -22.75 -9.55 -4.89
C ASN A 401 -21.25 -9.67 -5.16
N THR A 402 -20.51 -8.62 -4.81
CA THR A 402 -19.04 -8.54 -4.91
C THR A 402 -18.45 -8.18 -3.55
N SER A 403 -17.12 -8.11 -3.45
CA SER A 403 -16.45 -7.70 -2.22
C SER A 403 -15.98 -6.23 -2.29
N VAL A 404 -15.86 -5.57 -1.13
CA VAL A 404 -15.25 -4.23 -1.03
C VAL A 404 -13.83 -4.25 -1.58
N SER A 405 -13.06 -5.30 -1.30
CA SER A 405 -11.69 -5.45 -1.82
C SER A 405 -11.65 -5.52 -3.34
N GLU A 406 -12.62 -6.17 -3.96
CA GLU A 406 -12.73 -6.27 -5.40
C GLU A 406 -13.14 -4.92 -6.02
N LEU A 407 -14.10 -4.20 -5.42
CA LEU A 407 -14.46 -2.85 -5.85
C LEU A 407 -13.29 -1.87 -5.72
N VAL A 408 -12.52 -1.94 -4.65
CA VAL A 408 -11.30 -1.14 -4.47
C VAL A 408 -10.27 -1.46 -5.54
N ALA A 409 -10.06 -2.75 -5.83
CA ALA A 409 -9.07 -3.19 -6.81
C ALA A 409 -9.44 -2.75 -8.23
N ILE A 410 -10.70 -3.02 -8.67
CA ILE A 410 -11.17 -2.70 -10.03
C ILE A 410 -11.17 -1.19 -10.29
N ASN A 411 -11.49 -0.39 -9.25
CA ASN A 411 -11.55 1.07 -9.35
C ASN A 411 -10.25 1.77 -8.95
N GLN A 412 -9.21 1.01 -8.60
CA GLN A 412 -7.92 1.53 -8.16
C GLN A 412 -8.05 2.59 -7.05
N LEU A 413 -9.01 2.37 -6.12
CA LEU A 413 -9.25 3.31 -5.05
C LEU A 413 -8.06 3.30 -4.08
N ARG A 414 -7.60 4.49 -3.71
CA ARG A 414 -6.50 4.65 -2.75
C ARG A 414 -6.92 4.27 -1.33
N ASP A 415 -8.21 4.45 -1.05
CA ASP A 415 -8.82 4.23 0.26
C ASP A 415 -10.13 3.44 0.10
N ARG A 416 -10.34 2.46 0.99
CA ARG A 416 -11.56 1.64 1.05
C ARG A 416 -12.82 2.43 1.46
N ASN A 417 -12.64 3.63 2.00
CA ASN A 417 -13.71 4.39 2.66
C ASN A 417 -14.15 5.62 1.88
N THR A 418 -13.43 6.00 0.82
CA THR A 418 -13.69 7.27 0.13
C THR A 418 -14.24 7.07 -1.27
N ILE A 419 -15.56 7.15 -1.40
CA ILE A 419 -16.27 7.32 -2.67
C ILE A 419 -17.10 8.61 -2.64
N ARG A 420 -17.25 9.25 -3.80
CA ARG A 420 -17.96 10.52 -3.92
C ARG A 420 -19.28 10.33 -4.64
N ILE A 421 -20.31 11.07 -4.22
CA ILE A 421 -21.58 11.12 -4.94
C ILE A 421 -21.31 11.62 -6.39
N GLY A 422 -21.83 10.88 -7.37
CA GLY A 422 -21.57 11.13 -8.78
C GLY A 422 -20.32 10.45 -9.33
N GLN A 423 -19.50 9.83 -8.46
CA GLN A 423 -18.37 9.03 -8.92
C GLN A 423 -18.87 7.78 -9.63
N THR A 424 -18.33 7.49 -10.81
CA THR A 424 -18.61 6.23 -11.50
C THR A 424 -17.64 5.17 -11.00
N LEU A 425 -18.18 4.05 -10.51
CA LEU A 425 -17.43 2.87 -10.13
C LEU A 425 -17.65 1.78 -11.18
N LEU A 426 -16.57 1.10 -11.53
CA LEU A 426 -16.63 -0.14 -12.26
C LEU A 426 -17.06 -1.26 -11.31
N LEU A 427 -17.96 -2.11 -11.78
CA LEU A 427 -18.41 -3.29 -11.05
C LEU A 427 -17.93 -4.55 -11.78
N PRO A 428 -17.45 -5.59 -11.08
CA PRO A 428 -17.15 -6.85 -11.73
C PRO A 428 -18.44 -7.48 -12.25
N GLN A 429 -18.44 -7.94 -13.49
CA GLN A 429 -19.54 -8.71 -14.03
C GLN A 429 -19.43 -10.14 -13.48
N GLN A 430 -20.47 -10.66 -12.85
CA GLN A 430 -20.55 -12.05 -12.46
C GLN A 430 -21.16 -12.90 -13.56
N ASP A 431 -20.75 -14.18 -13.66
CA ASP A 431 -21.16 -15.12 -14.70
C ASP A 431 -22.67 -15.10 -14.94
N GLY A 432 -23.05 -14.69 -16.16
CA GLY A 432 -24.31 -15.05 -16.82
C GLY A 432 -25.62 -14.63 -16.19
N SER A 433 -25.63 -14.11 -14.98
CA SER A 433 -26.80 -13.53 -14.36
C SER A 433 -26.69 -12.01 -14.40
N ILE A 434 -27.28 -11.39 -15.42
CA ILE A 434 -27.68 -9.98 -15.34
C ILE A 434 -28.58 -9.90 -14.10
N PRO A 435 -28.25 -9.14 -13.04
CA PRO A 435 -29.20 -8.92 -11.97
C PRO A 435 -30.43 -8.28 -12.61
N THR A 436 -31.56 -8.96 -12.55
CA THR A 436 -32.86 -8.52 -13.08
C THR A 436 -33.32 -7.16 -12.50
N LEU A 437 -32.54 -6.59 -11.60
CA LEU A 437 -32.80 -5.30 -10.92
C LEU A 437 -32.21 -4.07 -11.64
N LEU A 438 -31.49 -4.26 -12.75
CA LEU A 438 -30.94 -3.12 -13.53
C LEU A 438 -31.69 -2.85 -14.82
N VAL A 439 -32.70 -3.63 -15.14
CA VAL A 439 -33.48 -3.44 -16.35
C VAL A 439 -34.90 -2.97 -15.96
N ASN A 440 -35.01 -1.73 -15.53
CA ASN A 440 -36.00 -0.87 -16.13
C ASN A 440 -35.28 -0.04 -17.23
N ILE A 441 -34.62 -0.73 -18.17
CA ILE A 441 -34.58 -0.24 -19.52
C ILE A 441 -35.99 -0.53 -20.01
N ASP A 442 -36.85 0.48 -20.00
CA ASP A 442 -38.02 0.48 -20.86
C ASP A 442 -37.59 -0.09 -22.22
N ASP A 443 -38.39 -0.98 -22.80
CA ASP A 443 -38.20 -1.57 -24.11
C ASP A 443 -37.49 -0.59 -25.06
N PRO A 444 -36.53 -1.03 -25.91
CA PRO A 444 -35.78 -0.14 -26.78
C PRO A 444 -36.74 0.86 -27.42
N GLN A 445 -36.66 2.12 -26.95
CA GLN A 445 -37.62 3.13 -27.45
C GLN A 445 -37.26 3.42 -28.90
N ALA A 446 -38.21 3.27 -29.78
CA ALA A 446 -38.03 3.69 -31.17
C ALA A 446 -37.52 5.14 -31.19
N ILE A 447 -36.58 5.41 -32.08
CA ILE A 447 -36.11 6.79 -32.33
C ILE A 447 -37.35 7.65 -32.58
N PRO A 448 -37.49 8.82 -31.91
CA PRO A 448 -38.62 9.70 -32.15
C PRO A 448 -38.78 9.99 -33.65
N ALA A 449 -40.03 10.13 -34.13
CA ALA A 449 -40.30 10.36 -35.54
C ALA A 449 -39.57 11.62 -36.10
N SER A 450 -39.28 12.59 -35.22
CA SER A 450 -38.44 13.76 -35.53
C SER A 450 -36.97 13.46 -35.81
N GLY A 451 -36.48 12.26 -35.43
CA GLY A 451 -35.06 11.93 -35.45
C GLY A 451 -34.25 12.59 -34.33
N GLU A 452 -34.88 13.44 -33.50
CA GLU A 452 -34.24 14.18 -32.41
C GLU A 452 -34.70 13.69 -31.05
N TYR A 453 -33.79 13.71 -30.08
CA TYR A 453 -34.05 13.43 -28.66
C TYR A 453 -33.68 14.63 -27.80
N GLU A 454 -34.57 15.08 -26.93
CA GLU A 454 -34.25 16.13 -25.95
C GLU A 454 -33.70 15.53 -24.67
N VAL A 455 -32.46 15.90 -24.32
CA VAL A 455 -31.72 15.39 -23.14
C VAL A 455 -32.48 15.77 -21.85
N ARG A 456 -32.77 14.77 -21.05
CA ARG A 456 -33.45 14.94 -19.75
C ARG A 456 -32.42 14.97 -18.60
N ARG A 457 -32.83 15.49 -17.46
CA ARG A 457 -31.99 15.52 -16.27
C ARG A 457 -31.64 14.10 -15.82
N GLY A 458 -30.36 13.75 -15.84
CA GLY A 458 -29.83 12.43 -15.50
C GLY A 458 -29.51 11.55 -16.71
N ASP A 459 -29.77 12.02 -17.95
CA ASP A 459 -29.33 11.30 -19.14
C ASP A 459 -27.80 11.42 -19.32
N THR A 460 -27.24 10.35 -19.86
CA THR A 460 -25.88 10.33 -20.42
C THR A 460 -25.95 9.98 -21.89
N LEU A 461 -24.96 10.39 -22.67
CA LEU A 461 -24.92 10.11 -24.10
C LEU A 461 -24.97 8.61 -24.40
N SER A 462 -24.25 7.81 -23.59
CA SER A 462 -24.24 6.34 -23.70
C SER A 462 -25.60 5.74 -23.41
N LEU A 463 -26.33 6.24 -22.40
CA LEU A 463 -27.66 5.75 -22.05
C LEU A 463 -28.70 6.09 -23.13
N ILE A 464 -28.60 7.28 -23.73
CA ILE A 464 -29.48 7.67 -24.86
C ILE A 464 -29.20 6.79 -26.07
N ALA A 465 -27.93 6.59 -26.41
CA ALA A 465 -27.49 5.74 -27.50
C ALA A 465 -28.02 4.31 -27.37
N GLU A 466 -27.88 3.73 -26.16
CA GLU A 466 -28.34 2.38 -25.82
C GLU A 466 -29.89 2.29 -25.84
N ARG A 467 -30.59 3.23 -25.22
CA ARG A 467 -32.07 3.25 -25.16
C ARG A 467 -32.71 3.30 -26.56
N HIS A 468 -32.06 3.94 -27.49
CA HIS A 468 -32.57 4.11 -28.87
C HIS A 468 -31.85 3.15 -29.85
N SER A 469 -31.03 2.22 -29.36
CA SER A 469 -30.26 1.25 -30.18
C SER A 469 -29.43 1.91 -31.29
N VAL A 470 -28.86 3.09 -31.02
CA VAL A 470 -27.97 3.83 -31.92
C VAL A 470 -26.53 3.69 -31.41
N PRO A 471 -25.54 3.33 -32.23
CA PRO A 471 -24.15 3.31 -31.77
C PRO A 471 -23.71 4.67 -31.22
N LEU A 472 -23.05 4.67 -30.05
CA LEU A 472 -22.59 5.91 -29.38
C LEU A 472 -21.75 6.79 -30.30
N ALA A 473 -20.84 6.18 -31.07
CA ALA A 473 -20.03 6.90 -32.05
C ALA A 473 -20.87 7.61 -33.13
N THR A 474 -21.99 7.01 -33.52
CA THR A 474 -22.93 7.62 -34.47
C THR A 474 -23.63 8.82 -33.83
N VAL A 475 -24.11 8.69 -32.59
CA VAL A 475 -24.74 9.82 -31.87
C VAL A 475 -23.75 10.98 -31.72
N MET A 476 -22.48 10.68 -31.36
CA MET A 476 -21.44 11.71 -31.26
C MET A 476 -21.17 12.42 -32.59
N ALA A 477 -21.03 11.61 -33.66
CA ALA A 477 -20.78 12.16 -35.02
C ALA A 477 -21.92 13.04 -35.52
N LEU A 478 -23.18 12.60 -35.37
CA LEU A 478 -24.35 13.34 -35.79
C LEU A 478 -24.54 14.69 -35.06
N ASN A 479 -23.96 14.80 -33.86
CA ASN A 479 -24.13 15.99 -33.02
C ASN A 479 -22.82 16.79 -32.82
N ASN A 480 -21.76 16.47 -33.57
CA ASN A 480 -20.46 17.13 -33.49
C ASN A 480 -19.92 17.19 -32.04
N LEU A 481 -20.11 16.14 -31.25
CA LEU A 481 -19.65 16.07 -29.89
C LEU A 481 -18.20 15.63 -29.83
N ASP A 482 -17.41 16.22 -28.92
CA ASP A 482 -16.03 15.86 -28.67
C ASP A 482 -15.92 14.52 -27.94
N SER A 483 -14.68 14.05 -27.72
CA SER A 483 -14.40 12.77 -27.03
C SER A 483 -14.93 12.71 -25.59
N ASN A 484 -15.25 13.84 -24.96
CA ASN A 484 -15.82 13.92 -23.62
C ASN A 484 -17.34 13.70 -23.61
N GLY A 485 -18.02 13.83 -24.76
CA GLY A 485 -19.43 13.53 -24.92
C GLY A 485 -20.34 14.29 -23.95
N THR A 486 -19.99 15.52 -23.57
CA THR A 486 -20.73 16.29 -22.57
C THR A 486 -22.04 16.77 -23.14
N ILE A 487 -23.16 16.44 -22.49
CA ILE A 487 -24.51 16.85 -22.86
C ILE A 487 -25.21 17.55 -21.69
N PHE A 488 -26.17 18.42 -21.97
CA PHE A 488 -26.89 19.20 -20.97
C PHE A 488 -28.41 18.96 -21.06
N PRO A 489 -29.15 18.96 -19.93
CA PRO A 489 -30.61 18.89 -19.95
C PRO A 489 -31.24 19.99 -20.83
N GLY A 490 -32.17 19.59 -21.70
CA GLY A 490 -32.77 20.45 -22.70
C GLY A 490 -32.01 20.52 -24.04
N GLN A 491 -30.81 19.94 -24.12
CA GLN A 491 -30.08 19.84 -25.38
C GLN A 491 -30.79 18.85 -26.32
N LYS A 492 -30.93 19.22 -27.61
CA LYS A 492 -31.45 18.30 -28.61
C LYS A 492 -30.31 17.53 -29.27
N LEU A 493 -30.45 16.22 -29.33
CA LEU A 493 -29.52 15.32 -30.00
C LEU A 493 -30.18 14.67 -31.20
N VAL A 494 -29.50 14.69 -32.34
CA VAL A 494 -29.92 13.99 -33.56
C VAL A 494 -29.51 12.52 -33.40
N LEU A 495 -30.48 11.61 -33.48
CA LEU A 495 -30.26 10.16 -33.35
C LEU A 495 -30.32 9.43 -34.71
N ARG A 496 -30.85 10.09 -35.75
CA ARG A 496 -30.92 9.56 -37.11
C ARG A 496 -30.71 10.68 -38.12
N SER A 497 -29.85 10.43 -39.14
CA SER A 497 -29.67 11.37 -40.24
C SER A 497 -30.98 11.48 -41.10
N SER A 498 -31.33 12.67 -41.50
CA SER A 498 -32.52 12.95 -42.33
C SER A 498 -32.19 12.92 -43.83
N GLU A 499 -31.25 12.12 -44.30
CA GLU A 499 -30.98 11.99 -45.74
C GLU A 499 -31.84 10.92 -46.39
N PRO A 500 -32.36 11.17 -47.63
CA PRO A 500 -33.22 10.20 -48.33
C PRO A 500 -32.43 9.04 -48.93
N GLU A 501 -33.05 7.86 -48.94
CA GLU A 501 -32.54 6.62 -49.57
C GLU A 501 -32.10 6.87 -51.04
N VAL A 502 -30.86 6.51 -51.34
CA VAL A 502 -30.35 6.30 -52.71
C VAL A 502 -30.01 4.81 -52.91
N PRO A 503 -30.45 4.20 -54.02
CA PRO A 503 -30.42 2.74 -54.17
C PRO A 503 -29.03 2.17 -54.42
N ASP A 504 -28.91 0.91 -54.03
CA ASP A 504 -27.82 -0.05 -54.21
C ASP A 504 -26.97 0.10 -55.47
N THR A 505 -25.67 0.27 -55.28
CA THR A 505 -24.67 -0.14 -56.25
C THR A 505 -23.44 -0.77 -55.55
N PRO A 506 -22.85 -1.86 -56.05
CA PRO A 506 -21.87 -2.64 -55.32
C PRO A 506 -20.48 -1.99 -55.24
N PRO A 507 -19.64 -2.36 -54.28
CA PRO A 507 -18.41 -1.66 -54.01
C PRO A 507 -17.32 -1.90 -55.03
N VAL A 508 -16.72 -0.83 -55.53
CA VAL A 508 -15.47 -0.87 -56.28
C VAL A 508 -14.31 -0.86 -55.30
N VAL A 509 -13.51 -1.92 -55.35
CA VAL A 509 -12.26 -2.05 -54.66
C VAL A 509 -11.23 -1.11 -55.31
N VAL A 510 -10.74 -0.13 -54.60
CA VAL A 510 -9.55 0.63 -54.97
C VAL A 510 -8.46 0.40 -53.92
N ALA A 511 -7.42 -0.30 -54.35
CA ALA A 511 -6.17 -0.45 -53.62
C ALA A 511 -5.37 0.85 -53.67
N PHE A 512 -4.92 1.34 -52.54
CA PHE A 512 -3.86 2.34 -52.51
C PHE A 512 -2.60 1.75 -51.87
N ALA A 513 -1.56 1.77 -52.69
CA ALA A 513 -0.19 1.47 -52.31
C ALA A 513 0.44 2.61 -51.49
N GLY A 514 1.40 2.20 -50.65
CA GLY A 514 2.04 3.00 -49.65
C GLY A 514 2.82 4.21 -50.10
N ALA A 515 3.10 5.06 -49.15
CA ALA A 515 4.33 5.84 -49.06
C ALA A 515 4.64 6.14 -47.60
N ALA A 516 5.81 5.74 -47.16
CA ALA A 516 6.42 6.09 -45.90
C ALA A 516 6.80 7.56 -45.88
N SER A 517 6.63 8.19 -44.74
CA SER A 517 7.32 9.44 -44.40
C SER A 517 7.57 9.46 -42.90
N GLU A 518 8.83 9.26 -42.57
CA GLU A 518 9.44 9.60 -41.30
C GLU A 518 9.23 11.10 -41.00
N LYS A 519 8.78 11.41 -39.80
CA LYS A 519 9.10 12.69 -39.16
C LYS A 519 9.26 12.49 -37.66
N GLU A 520 10.41 12.91 -37.22
CA GLU A 520 10.91 13.07 -35.87
C GLU A 520 9.85 13.62 -34.92
N ALA A 521 9.72 12.98 -33.77
CA ALA A 521 9.03 13.53 -32.61
C ALA A 521 10.09 14.13 -31.68
N GLU A 522 10.11 15.45 -31.60
CA GLU A 522 10.81 16.18 -30.54
C GLU A 522 10.23 15.79 -29.17
N GLU A 523 11.14 15.40 -28.28
CA GLU A 523 10.90 15.20 -26.86
C GLU A 523 10.43 16.52 -26.21
N THR A 524 9.24 16.53 -25.67
CA THR A 524 8.88 17.42 -24.58
C THR A 524 8.95 16.64 -23.27
N THR A 525 10.08 16.73 -22.62
CA THR A 525 10.27 16.40 -21.22
C THR A 525 9.63 17.51 -20.38
N GLN A 526 8.41 17.27 -19.89
CA GLN A 526 7.87 18.06 -18.80
C GLN A 526 6.99 17.19 -17.89
N ASP A 527 7.29 17.27 -16.61
CA ASP A 527 6.48 16.90 -15.43
C ASP A 527 6.19 15.42 -15.18
N MET A 528 7.19 14.72 -14.61
CA MET A 528 6.99 13.43 -13.93
C MET A 528 7.52 13.38 -12.49
N ASP A 529 7.67 14.52 -11.80
CA ASP A 529 8.37 14.57 -10.51
C ASP A 529 7.50 14.33 -9.25
N ASP A 530 6.18 14.32 -9.36
CA ASP A 530 5.33 14.40 -8.14
C ASP A 530 4.72 13.09 -7.62
N ILE A 531 4.97 11.93 -8.24
CA ILE A 531 4.33 10.67 -7.81
C ILE A 531 5.25 9.79 -6.94
N ALA A 532 6.53 10.11 -6.85
CA ALA A 532 7.50 9.25 -6.13
C ALA A 532 7.58 9.48 -4.61
N SER A 533 6.81 10.41 -4.03
CA SER A 533 6.97 10.80 -2.62
C SER A 533 6.18 9.96 -1.60
N ASN A 534 5.37 8.99 -2.04
CA ASN A 534 4.53 8.19 -1.14
C ASN A 534 5.06 6.78 -0.79
N ALA A 535 6.30 6.46 -1.16
CA ALA A 535 6.89 5.15 -0.89
C ALA A 535 7.77 5.10 0.38
N GLY A 536 7.76 6.12 1.21
CA GLY A 536 8.59 6.16 2.41
C GLY A 536 7.87 5.62 3.62
N ASP A 537 8.23 4.46 4.02
CA ASP A 537 8.15 3.78 5.33
C ASP A 537 7.61 2.33 5.29
N ALA A 538 7.88 1.62 4.22
CA ALA A 538 7.65 0.19 4.16
C ALA A 538 8.89 -0.57 4.66
N GLY A 539 9.21 -0.41 5.93
CA GLY A 539 10.21 -1.24 6.60
C GLY A 539 9.65 -2.65 6.83
N ILE A 540 10.28 -3.61 6.23
CA ILE A 540 10.25 -5.07 6.48
C ILE A 540 8.95 -5.56 7.15
N ALA A 541 7.94 -5.79 6.36
CA ALA A 541 6.78 -6.56 6.79
C ALA A 541 7.12 -8.04 6.77
N GLY A 542 7.13 -8.66 7.94
CA GLY A 542 7.17 -10.10 8.04
C GLY A 542 5.90 -10.71 7.43
N ILE A 543 6.05 -11.86 6.81
CA ILE A 543 4.99 -12.57 6.11
C ILE A 543 4.71 -13.86 6.85
N ASP A 544 3.44 -14.17 7.04
CA ASP A 544 2.97 -15.47 7.52
C ASP A 544 2.24 -16.25 6.44
N GLU A 545 2.51 -17.56 6.42
CA GLU A 545 1.71 -18.55 5.70
C GLU A 545 0.38 -18.84 6.41
N GLU A 546 0.22 -18.45 7.68
CA GLU A 546 -1.05 -18.52 8.43
C GLU A 546 -1.53 -17.10 8.73
N SER A 547 -2.49 -16.64 7.97
CA SER A 547 -2.95 -15.26 7.88
C SER A 547 -3.80 -14.77 9.05
N VAL A 548 -3.69 -15.26 10.28
CA VAL A 548 -4.63 -14.90 11.37
C VAL A 548 -4.00 -14.42 12.68
N SER A 549 -2.71 -14.61 12.98
CA SER A 549 -2.21 -14.25 14.32
C SER A 549 -0.98 -13.35 14.45
N LEU A 550 -0.44 -12.83 13.36
CA LEU A 550 0.82 -12.05 13.38
C LEU A 550 0.66 -10.53 13.32
N VAL A 551 -0.53 -10.04 13.54
CA VAL A 551 -0.86 -8.60 13.48
C VAL A 551 -0.12 -7.78 14.54
N ASP A 552 0.35 -8.42 15.62
CA ASP A 552 0.73 -7.70 16.85
C ASP A 552 2.21 -7.26 16.98
N SER A 553 3.18 -7.96 16.40
CA SER A 553 4.59 -7.64 16.68
C SER A 553 5.26 -6.69 15.69
N THR A 554 4.83 -6.70 14.43
CA THR A 554 5.17 -5.64 13.48
C THR A 554 4.36 -4.36 13.75
N ALA A 555 3.17 -4.48 14.37
CA ALA A 555 2.41 -3.35 14.87
C ALA A 555 3.21 -2.51 15.87
N GLN A 556 3.93 -3.13 16.80
CA GLN A 556 4.70 -2.40 17.81
C GLN A 556 5.97 -1.74 17.26
N ALA A 557 6.59 -2.29 16.23
CA ALA A 557 7.71 -1.62 15.55
C ALA A 557 7.24 -0.44 14.68
N VAL A 558 6.07 -0.56 14.08
CA VAL A 558 5.39 0.54 13.37
C VAL A 558 4.73 1.51 14.37
N GLU A 559 4.20 1.01 15.51
CA GLU A 559 3.65 1.85 16.58
C GLU A 559 4.70 2.73 17.27
N SER A 560 5.97 2.31 17.42
CA SER A 560 6.99 3.19 17.99
C SER A 560 7.44 4.27 17.00
N ASN A 561 7.54 3.96 15.71
CA ASN A 561 7.77 4.98 14.68
C ASN A 561 6.51 5.83 14.47
N ALA A 562 5.32 5.22 14.50
CA ALA A 562 4.06 5.95 14.46
C ALA A 562 3.87 6.84 15.69
N ARG A 563 4.42 6.49 16.87
CA ARG A 563 4.36 7.34 18.06
C ARG A 563 5.40 8.47 18.08
N GLU A 564 6.58 8.27 17.49
CA GLU A 564 7.54 9.38 17.26
C GLU A 564 7.03 10.32 16.17
N ASP A 565 6.48 9.78 15.08
CA ASP A 565 5.76 10.53 14.05
C ASP A 565 4.45 11.11 14.62
N GLU A 566 3.78 10.42 15.54
CA GLU A 566 2.58 10.87 16.25
C GLU A 566 2.89 11.97 17.27
N ALA A 567 3.99 11.90 18.02
CA ALA A 567 4.42 12.95 18.91
C ALA A 567 4.86 14.22 18.14
N GLN A 568 5.50 14.05 16.98
CA GLN A 568 5.88 15.16 16.12
C GLN A 568 4.66 15.73 15.35
N LEU A 569 3.77 14.88 14.86
CA LEU A 569 2.52 15.29 14.22
C LEU A 569 1.50 15.82 15.23
N LEU A 570 1.49 15.31 16.48
CA LEU A 570 0.72 15.87 17.60
C LEU A 570 1.27 17.22 18.05
N ALA A 571 2.58 17.46 17.93
CA ALA A 571 3.15 18.80 18.13
C ALA A 571 2.68 19.78 17.04
N ASP A 572 2.51 19.29 15.80
CA ASP A 572 1.98 20.08 14.67
C ASP A 572 0.43 20.11 14.65
N LEU A 573 -0.25 19.16 15.30
CA LEU A 573 -1.71 19.04 15.42
C LEU A 573 -2.22 19.50 16.81
N GLN A 574 -1.48 20.29 17.54
CA GLN A 574 -1.69 20.66 18.96
C GLN A 574 -3.07 21.25 19.31
N SER A 575 -4.04 21.26 18.41
CA SER A 575 -5.32 21.90 18.64
C SER A 575 -6.56 21.16 18.12
N ASP A 576 -6.51 19.85 17.79
CA ASP A 576 -7.74 19.13 17.47
C ASP A 576 -8.51 18.82 18.78
N PRO A 577 -9.62 19.53 19.09
CA PRO A 577 -10.39 19.33 20.31
C PRO A 577 -11.28 18.07 20.26
N SER A 578 -11.17 17.25 19.23
CA SER A 578 -12.03 16.09 19.02
C SER A 578 -11.71 14.97 20.02
N ASP A 579 -12.73 14.45 20.68
CA ASP A 579 -12.60 13.29 21.57
C ASP A 579 -12.77 11.99 20.76
N TYR A 580 -11.70 11.24 20.62
CA TYR A 580 -11.68 9.95 19.92
C TYR A 580 -11.79 8.75 20.87
N THR A 581 -11.97 8.96 22.15
CA THR A 581 -12.00 7.90 23.15
C THR A 581 -13.35 7.16 23.20
N VAL A 582 -13.31 5.93 23.68
CA VAL A 582 -14.50 5.12 24.02
C VAL A 582 -14.67 5.18 25.54
N GLY A 583 -15.83 5.63 25.98
CA GLY A 583 -16.16 5.70 27.40
C GLY A 583 -16.25 4.32 28.05
N ASN A 584 -16.13 4.27 29.39
CA ASN A 584 -16.25 3.04 30.19
C ASN A 584 -17.58 2.31 30.02
N ASP A 585 -18.60 3.00 29.49
CA ASP A 585 -19.92 2.43 29.16
C ASP A 585 -19.99 1.93 27.70
N ASN A 586 -18.86 1.78 27.03
CA ASN A 586 -18.73 1.44 25.62
C ASN A 586 -19.45 2.43 24.69
N SER A 587 -19.60 3.67 25.08
CA SER A 587 -20.16 4.70 24.21
C SER A 587 -19.07 5.70 23.78
N LEU A 588 -19.23 6.27 22.59
CA LEU A 588 -18.38 7.32 22.05
C LEU A 588 -19.23 8.52 21.59
N GLU A 589 -18.59 9.67 21.47
CA GLU A 589 -19.17 10.84 20.82
C GLU A 589 -18.83 10.83 19.33
N ILE A 590 -19.84 10.99 18.47
CA ILE A 590 -19.69 11.02 17.02
C ILE A 590 -18.96 12.30 16.60
N GLN A 591 -17.85 12.17 15.92
CA GLN A 591 -17.06 13.29 15.42
C GLN A 591 -17.39 13.60 13.95
N ALA A 592 -16.91 14.76 13.47
CA ALA A 592 -17.09 15.17 12.08
C ALA A 592 -16.45 14.14 11.12
N ALA A 593 -17.10 13.93 9.97
CA ALA A 593 -16.71 12.97 8.94
C ALA A 593 -16.86 11.48 9.31
N GLU A 594 -17.36 11.12 10.49
CA GLU A 594 -17.64 9.74 10.89
C GLU A 594 -19.03 9.27 10.44
N THR A 595 -19.15 7.99 10.15
CA THR A 595 -20.40 7.32 9.75
C THR A 595 -20.57 6.00 10.48
N LEU A 596 -21.80 5.46 10.53
CA LEU A 596 -22.04 4.11 11.06
C LEU A 596 -21.23 3.03 10.33
N GLY A 597 -20.92 3.23 9.06
CA GLY A 597 -20.07 2.35 8.28
C GLY A 597 -18.65 2.31 8.82
N HIS A 598 -18.08 3.47 9.15
CA HIS A 598 -16.76 3.56 9.77
C HIS A 598 -16.70 2.83 11.11
N TYR A 599 -17.69 3.03 12.00
CA TYR A 599 -17.72 2.33 13.28
C TYR A 599 -17.88 0.82 13.14
N ALA A 600 -18.70 0.38 12.18
CA ALA A 600 -18.88 -1.04 11.88
C ALA A 600 -17.59 -1.69 11.37
N GLU A 601 -16.86 -0.98 10.52
CA GLU A 601 -15.56 -1.41 9.97
C GLU A 601 -14.50 -1.47 11.06
N TRP A 602 -14.34 -0.39 11.85
CA TRP A 602 -13.33 -0.33 12.90
C TRP A 602 -13.57 -1.36 14.00
N LEU A 603 -14.84 -1.69 14.26
CA LEU A 603 -15.22 -2.69 15.24
C LEU A 603 -15.26 -4.13 14.67
N GLY A 604 -15.29 -4.29 13.34
CA GLY A 604 -15.39 -5.60 12.69
C GLY A 604 -16.78 -6.24 12.81
N VAL A 605 -17.86 -5.44 12.90
CA VAL A 605 -19.24 -5.88 13.02
C VAL A 605 -20.11 -5.31 11.88
N ARG A 606 -21.37 -5.77 11.76
CA ARG A 606 -22.29 -5.19 10.78
C ARG A 606 -22.89 -3.87 11.31
N ALA A 607 -23.02 -2.87 10.43
CA ALA A 607 -23.69 -1.60 10.77
C ALA A 607 -25.11 -1.78 11.30
N SER A 608 -25.81 -2.85 10.88
CA SER A 608 -27.14 -3.24 11.40
C SER A 608 -27.11 -3.61 12.90
N ASP A 609 -26.01 -4.15 13.39
CA ASP A 609 -25.88 -4.51 14.81
C ASP A 609 -25.70 -3.25 15.67
N ILE A 610 -24.92 -2.26 15.16
CA ILE A 610 -24.77 -0.95 15.81
C ILE A 610 -26.11 -0.18 15.79
N ARG A 611 -26.86 -0.20 14.67
CA ARG A 611 -28.19 0.42 14.58
C ARG A 611 -29.14 -0.16 15.63
N ARG A 612 -29.21 -1.48 15.71
CA ARG A 612 -30.08 -2.18 16.67
C ARG A 612 -29.73 -1.82 18.12
N LEU A 613 -28.44 -1.76 18.44
CA LEU A 613 -27.96 -1.40 19.78
C LEU A 613 -28.35 0.02 20.18
N ASN A 614 -28.44 0.94 19.21
CA ASN A 614 -28.73 2.34 19.40
C ASN A 614 -30.17 2.75 19.03
N SER A 615 -31.04 1.77 18.74
CA SER A 615 -32.44 2.01 18.32
C SER A 615 -32.57 2.95 17.12
N LEU A 616 -31.62 2.86 16.17
CA LEU A 616 -31.60 3.65 14.94
C LEU A 616 -32.29 2.89 13.80
N GLU A 617 -33.16 3.56 13.08
CA GLU A 617 -33.77 3.02 11.87
C GLU A 617 -32.76 3.02 10.69
N TYR A 618 -33.10 2.32 9.60
CA TYR A 618 -32.16 2.15 8.47
C TYR A 618 -31.68 3.47 7.86
N ASN A 619 -32.58 4.47 7.83
CA ASN A 619 -32.31 5.79 7.25
C ASN A 619 -31.89 6.86 8.27
N ASP A 620 -31.80 6.52 9.55
CA ASP A 620 -31.43 7.49 10.57
C ASP A 620 -29.97 7.90 10.41
N PRO A 621 -29.69 9.20 10.26
CA PRO A 621 -28.32 9.71 10.21
C PRO A 621 -27.70 9.68 11.61
N VAL A 622 -26.42 9.45 11.69
CA VAL A 622 -25.64 9.77 12.89
C VAL A 622 -25.34 11.28 12.92
N ILE A 623 -25.47 11.88 14.09
CA ILE A 623 -25.35 13.34 14.26
C ILE A 623 -24.06 13.62 15.04
N ILE A 624 -23.25 14.54 14.56
CA ILE A 624 -22.03 15.00 15.24
C ILE A 624 -22.38 15.45 16.67
N GLY A 625 -21.62 14.99 17.67
CA GLY A 625 -21.86 15.24 19.09
C GLY A 625 -22.86 14.29 19.74
N GLN A 626 -23.56 13.45 18.98
CA GLN A 626 -24.41 12.41 19.54
C GLN A 626 -23.56 11.27 20.13
N ARG A 627 -24.00 10.67 21.23
CA ARG A 627 -23.37 9.48 21.79
C ARG A 627 -23.90 8.21 21.12
N LEU A 628 -22.98 7.34 20.72
CA LEU A 628 -23.23 6.05 20.08
C LEU A 628 -22.68 4.93 20.96
N LYS A 629 -23.47 3.90 21.26
CA LYS A 629 -23.01 2.70 21.96
C LYS A 629 -22.44 1.68 21.01
N LEU A 630 -21.37 1.01 21.43
CA LEU A 630 -20.72 -0.09 20.73
C LEU A 630 -20.78 -1.37 21.55
N ASP A 631 -20.76 -2.52 20.90
CA ASP A 631 -20.77 -3.84 21.53
C ASP A 631 -19.47 -4.59 21.21
N PHE A 632 -18.48 -4.45 22.07
CA PHE A 632 -17.19 -5.11 21.94
C PHE A 632 -17.24 -6.61 22.27
N SER A 633 -18.36 -7.12 22.81
CA SER A 633 -18.49 -8.56 23.11
C SER A 633 -18.67 -9.45 21.87
N LYS A 634 -18.91 -8.84 20.71
CA LYS A 634 -19.15 -9.53 19.42
C LYS A 634 -17.98 -9.46 18.47
N THR A 635 -16.85 -9.03 18.92
CA THR A 635 -15.66 -8.81 18.10
C THR A 635 -14.39 -9.10 18.92
N ASP A 636 -13.32 -9.44 18.23
CA ASP A 636 -11.98 -9.57 18.84
C ASP A 636 -11.25 -8.22 18.94
N VAL A 637 -11.87 -7.13 18.44
CA VAL A 637 -11.29 -5.77 18.47
C VAL A 637 -11.47 -5.19 19.87
N THR A 638 -10.39 -4.75 20.48
CA THR A 638 -10.42 -4.04 21.77
C THR A 638 -10.81 -2.57 21.60
N ALA A 639 -11.26 -1.93 22.69
CA ALA A 639 -11.55 -0.49 22.66
C ALA A 639 -10.33 0.35 22.24
N ALA A 640 -9.13 -0.01 22.71
CA ALA A 640 -7.89 0.66 22.34
C ALA A 640 -7.56 0.56 20.86
N GLU A 641 -7.73 -0.63 20.25
CA GLU A 641 -7.53 -0.82 18.81
C GLU A 641 -8.58 -0.06 17.98
N PHE A 642 -9.82 -0.05 18.44
CA PHE A 642 -10.88 0.74 17.82
C PHE A 642 -10.54 2.25 17.83
N GLU A 643 -10.13 2.78 18.97
CA GLU A 643 -9.70 4.18 19.11
C GLU A 643 -8.49 4.50 18.23
N GLN A 644 -7.53 3.58 18.13
CA GLN A 644 -6.38 3.74 17.26
C GLN A 644 -6.79 3.86 15.79
N ARG A 645 -7.66 2.96 15.28
CA ARG A 645 -8.20 3.01 13.92
C ARG A 645 -8.97 4.32 13.67
N ARG A 646 -9.72 4.78 14.67
CA ARG A 646 -10.46 6.03 14.64
C ARG A 646 -9.53 7.23 14.51
N ARG A 647 -8.47 7.32 15.33
CA ARG A 647 -7.45 8.39 15.29
C ARG A 647 -6.69 8.38 13.96
N GLU A 648 -6.31 7.21 13.46
CA GLU A 648 -5.63 7.06 12.18
C GLU A 648 -6.48 7.57 11.00
N TYR A 649 -7.77 7.28 11.00
CA TYR A 649 -8.71 7.81 10.01
C TYR A 649 -8.73 9.34 9.99
N HIS A 650 -8.85 9.98 11.13
CA HIS A 650 -8.88 11.45 11.23
C HIS A 650 -7.54 12.08 10.86
N ARG A 651 -6.44 11.45 11.23
CA ARG A 651 -5.08 11.89 10.84
C ARG A 651 -4.92 11.88 9.31
N ASN A 652 -5.36 10.83 8.65
CA ASN A 652 -5.29 10.74 7.21
C ASN A 652 -6.14 11.82 6.53
N LEU A 653 -7.34 12.09 7.03
CA LEU A 653 -8.20 13.19 6.54
C LEU A 653 -7.50 14.56 6.64
N GLN A 654 -6.82 14.82 7.75
CA GLN A 654 -6.11 16.08 7.97
C GLN A 654 -4.88 16.18 7.07
N THR A 655 -4.11 15.11 6.95
CA THR A 655 -2.95 15.05 6.06
C THR A 655 -3.34 15.29 4.59
N ASP A 656 -4.39 14.63 4.12
CA ASP A 656 -4.88 14.80 2.73
C ASP A 656 -5.36 16.23 2.47
N PHE A 657 -5.98 16.85 3.46
CA PHE A 657 -6.42 18.23 3.33
C PHE A 657 -5.22 19.17 3.16
N PHE A 658 -4.21 19.10 4.02
CA PHE A 658 -3.04 19.98 3.95
C PHE A 658 -2.08 19.69 2.79
N GLN A 659 -2.23 18.56 2.11
CA GLN A 659 -1.54 18.34 0.83
C GLN A 659 -2.11 19.20 -0.31
N SER A 660 -3.39 19.54 -0.23
CA SER A 660 -4.11 20.26 -1.29
C SER A 660 -4.46 21.70 -0.94
N TRP A 661 -4.40 22.04 0.34
CA TRP A 661 -4.85 23.32 0.87
C TRP A 661 -3.88 23.86 1.91
N ARG A 662 -3.67 25.17 1.90
CA ARG A 662 -2.96 25.91 2.94
C ARG A 662 -3.89 26.94 3.58
N ILE A 663 -3.65 27.26 4.85
CA ILE A 663 -4.33 28.33 5.55
C ILE A 663 -3.54 29.62 5.33
N THR A 664 -4.20 30.67 4.85
CA THR A 664 -3.56 31.96 4.58
C THR A 664 -3.90 33.01 5.63
N GLU A 665 -5.13 33.02 6.10
CA GLU A 665 -5.60 33.98 7.12
C GLU A 665 -6.82 33.41 7.88
N THR A 666 -7.43 34.20 8.74
CA THR A 666 -8.67 33.88 9.44
C THR A 666 -9.68 34.99 9.27
N GLU A 667 -10.97 34.65 9.12
CA GLU A 667 -12.08 35.62 9.12
C GLU A 667 -13.03 35.35 10.28
N GLN A 668 -13.60 36.42 10.86
CA GLN A 668 -14.68 36.32 11.85
C GLN A 668 -16.03 36.44 11.15
N HIS A 669 -16.96 35.53 11.52
CA HIS A 669 -18.33 35.56 11.01
C HIS A 669 -19.33 35.57 12.16
N SER A 670 -20.28 36.51 12.13
CA SER A 670 -21.38 36.56 13.11
C SER A 670 -22.57 35.79 12.55
N ILE A 671 -23.00 34.75 13.25
CA ILE A 671 -24.10 33.87 12.83
C ILE A 671 -25.41 34.64 12.71
N THR A 672 -26.05 34.54 11.54
CA THR A 672 -27.34 35.14 11.26
C THR A 672 -28.46 34.10 11.23
N ARG A 673 -29.72 34.60 11.27
CA ARG A 673 -30.90 33.71 11.32
C ARG A 673 -30.99 32.87 10.02
N GLY A 674 -31.05 31.55 10.22
CA GLY A 674 -31.18 30.59 9.12
C GLY A 674 -29.85 30.03 8.59
N GLU A 675 -28.73 30.46 9.14
CA GLU A 675 -27.43 29.87 8.83
C GLU A 675 -27.16 28.59 9.62
N PHE A 676 -26.48 27.65 8.96
CA PHE A 676 -26.03 26.40 9.55
C PHE A 676 -24.50 26.31 9.39
N LEU A 677 -23.78 26.02 10.48
CA LEU A 677 -22.31 25.94 10.48
C LEU A 677 -21.74 25.03 9.39
N VAL A 678 -22.36 23.85 9.20
CA VAL A 678 -21.93 22.92 8.16
C VAL A 678 -21.99 23.51 6.75
N ASN A 679 -22.99 24.35 6.48
CA ASN A 679 -23.15 25.03 5.18
C ASN A 679 -22.15 26.19 5.04
N LEU A 680 -21.94 26.94 6.10
CA LEU A 680 -20.94 28.04 6.16
C LEU A 680 -19.52 27.49 5.96
N ALA A 681 -19.18 26.41 6.65
CA ALA A 681 -17.88 25.75 6.51
C ALA A 681 -17.68 25.19 5.10
N ARG A 682 -18.72 24.53 4.54
CA ARG A 682 -18.67 23.97 3.18
C ARG A 682 -18.51 25.05 2.11
N SER A 683 -19.22 26.18 2.22
CA SER A 683 -19.10 27.29 1.25
C SER A 683 -17.70 27.92 1.24
N ARG A 684 -16.94 27.76 2.33
CA ARG A 684 -15.58 28.24 2.51
C ARG A 684 -14.52 27.17 2.26
N SER A 685 -14.92 25.98 1.83
CA SER A 685 -14.03 24.81 1.67
C SER A 685 -13.31 24.39 2.96
N VAL A 686 -13.85 24.75 4.14
CA VAL A 686 -13.30 24.43 5.46
C VAL A 686 -13.95 23.15 5.97
N PRO A 687 -13.20 22.06 6.21
CA PRO A 687 -13.72 20.89 6.90
C PRO A 687 -14.18 21.19 8.32
N MET A 688 -15.20 20.49 8.84
CA MET A 688 -15.73 20.75 10.18
C MET A 688 -14.72 20.47 11.29
N TRP A 689 -13.78 19.53 11.10
CA TRP A 689 -12.69 19.31 12.06
C TRP A 689 -11.76 20.53 12.13
N LEU A 690 -11.43 21.14 10.99
CA LEU A 690 -10.61 22.36 10.92
C LEU A 690 -11.35 23.54 11.52
N PHE A 691 -12.66 23.70 11.23
CA PHE A 691 -13.48 24.71 11.89
C PHE A 691 -13.42 24.60 13.42
N ARG A 692 -13.53 23.38 13.97
CA ARG A 692 -13.47 23.14 15.43
C ARG A 692 -12.13 23.51 16.05
N GLN A 693 -11.02 23.34 15.34
CA GLN A 693 -9.70 23.79 15.79
C GLN A 693 -9.64 25.30 16.08
N TYR A 694 -10.33 26.08 15.24
CA TYR A 694 -10.40 27.54 15.40
C TYR A 694 -11.54 28.00 16.35
N ASN A 695 -12.42 27.09 16.72
CA ASN A 695 -13.58 27.35 17.57
C ASN A 695 -13.78 26.21 18.60
N PRO A 696 -12.83 25.97 19.50
CA PRO A 696 -12.88 24.84 20.42
C PRO A 696 -14.07 24.92 21.39
N ASP A 697 -14.51 26.12 21.72
CA ASP A 697 -15.58 26.38 22.69
C ASP A 697 -16.98 26.47 22.05
N VAL A 698 -17.08 26.27 20.72
CA VAL A 698 -18.34 26.37 19.99
C VAL A 698 -19.00 25.00 19.88
N ASP A 699 -20.14 24.84 20.54
CA ASP A 699 -21.02 23.68 20.32
C ASP A 699 -21.70 23.79 18.95
N ALA A 700 -21.22 22.98 17.99
CA ALA A 700 -21.73 22.98 16.62
C ALA A 700 -23.22 22.58 16.53
N GLY A 701 -23.78 21.92 17.53
CA GLY A 701 -25.19 21.55 17.61
C GLY A 701 -26.09 22.66 18.25
N ARG A 702 -25.50 23.71 18.86
CA ARG A 702 -26.23 24.72 19.62
C ARG A 702 -25.76 26.15 19.36
N ILE A 703 -25.50 26.49 18.11
CA ILE A 703 -25.11 27.86 17.74
C ILE A 703 -26.24 28.86 17.99
N GLN A 704 -25.87 30.07 18.42
CA GLN A 704 -26.81 31.15 18.67
C GLN A 704 -26.69 32.28 17.60
N ILE A 705 -27.81 32.91 17.30
CA ILE A 705 -27.80 34.08 16.42
C ILE A 705 -26.98 35.20 17.09
N GLY A 706 -26.05 35.81 16.33
CA GLY A 706 -25.11 36.80 16.82
C GLY A 706 -23.82 36.23 17.44
N GLN A 707 -23.72 34.89 17.58
CA GLN A 707 -22.48 34.26 17.98
C GLN A 707 -21.39 34.47 16.94
N VAL A 708 -20.22 34.93 17.37
CA VAL A 708 -19.08 35.12 16.49
C VAL A 708 -18.28 33.83 16.43
N VAL A 709 -17.98 33.37 15.22
CA VAL A 709 -17.14 32.19 14.93
C VAL A 709 -15.99 32.59 14.01
N VAL A 710 -14.89 31.85 14.08
CA VAL A 710 -13.69 32.08 13.28
C VAL A 710 -13.57 31.01 12.20
N PHE A 711 -13.45 31.42 10.94
CA PHE A 711 -13.16 30.51 9.83
C PHE A 711 -11.71 30.72 9.37
N PRO A 712 -10.90 29.67 9.23
CA PRO A 712 -9.67 29.76 8.46
C PRO A 712 -9.98 29.98 6.99
N VAL A 713 -9.28 30.89 6.34
CA VAL A 713 -9.31 31.09 4.89
C VAL A 713 -8.32 30.10 4.28
N VAL A 714 -8.83 29.25 3.40
CA VAL A 714 -8.03 28.18 2.79
C VAL A 714 -7.85 28.44 1.29
N GLU A 715 -6.63 28.35 0.83
CA GLU A 715 -6.28 28.44 -0.60
C GLU A 715 -5.74 27.11 -1.08
N ARG A 716 -6.02 26.77 -2.33
CA ARG A 716 -5.44 25.60 -2.97
C ARG A 716 -3.93 25.80 -3.13
N VAL A 717 -3.16 24.81 -2.79
CA VAL A 717 -1.74 24.78 -3.11
C VAL A 717 -1.67 24.46 -4.60
N ASP A 718 -1.23 25.43 -5.42
CA ASP A 718 -0.93 25.18 -6.83
C ASP A 718 0.25 24.20 -6.86
N ILE A 719 -0.02 22.99 -7.33
CA ILE A 719 0.95 21.90 -7.47
C ILE A 719 1.60 22.03 -8.83
#